data_df288b80fabf0594fb7e4ec957f37949
#
_entry.id   df288b80fabf0594fb7e4ec957f37949
#
_cell.length_a   1.000
_cell.length_b   1.000
_cell.length_c   1.000
_cell.angle_alpha   90.00
_cell.angle_beta   90.00
_cell.angle_gamma   90.00
#
_symmetry.space_group_name_H-M   'P 1'
#
loop_
_entity.id
_entity.type
_entity.pdbx_description
1 polymer ?
#
loop_
_entity_poly.entity_id
_entity_poly.type
_entity_poly.pdbx_seq_one_letter_code
_entity_poly.pdbx_strand_id
1 'polypeptide(L)'
;MNDFNSTNNSTFLPRGFREFFRSRFNEAFGLIIIIFTTSIIISIWGFNPNDPIYYFKSSTKGTLNILGNYGSNLSGVLLHLFGVGSAFFCLFGYLWGFKFLRNEQISKKKLRLTLLLPSIILLSIFLSLFQLQTIYLPEGAGGAIGHLLSSLIPNLNDGWAFGYLTGGNWPLIVSTLLISIPIYLWSCTASKKEVVSLKSIISPLLYAAGYLTRLVLKPVTRKRDINTTKQSRRIEPTIASKRKSVNNIRTVNRKKPRQTSLNLGTSDGYNLPSVELLNPSIEGLAGPSDDVLNANSRMLESVLDDFGIKGDIATALTGPVVTRYDLNPSPGTKTSRVVSLADDIARSMSAVSVRVAVVPGQNVIGVELPNLDRETVLLREILESEKWHDTKSSIPVALGKDIAGEPIVRDLSAMPHLLVAGTTGSGKSVAVNGMILSILYKHTPETCRLILVDPKMLELSVYDGIPHLLTPVVTEPPKAVMALKWAVREMEERYKSMSKVGVRNISGYNKRLAQAKANGETLSHRVQTGFDPETGKPIYEDQDISLNPLPLIVVVIDEVADLMLVAGKDIEAAVQRLAQMARAAGIHVIMATQRPSVDVITGTIKANFPTRISFQVSSKIDSRTILGEQGGEQLLGKGDMLFMEGGGRITRIHGPFVSDEEVESVVNFLKQQGDPEYDDEVIIEREETSTSTNDYKSNSGDDLYDQAVALVARERKASTSFIQRHLKIGYNRAATIIEKMETEGVVSSSNHVGKREVLIDDHSG
;
A
#
# COMPACT_ATOMS: atom_id res chain seq x y z
N MET A 1 40.03 -12.03 67.76
CA MET A 1 41.20 -11.16 67.49
C MET A 1 41.36 -11.22 65.97
N ASN A 2 41.07 -10.28 65.25
CA ASN A 2 41.11 -8.91 64.97
C ASN A 2 40.19 -8.51 63.85
N ASP A 3 39.12 -7.88 64.21
CA ASP A 3 38.43 -6.95 63.34
C ASP A 3 39.01 -5.58 63.64
N PHE A 4 39.48 -4.88 62.64
CA PHE A 4 39.58 -3.41 62.60
C PHE A 4 40.18 -3.01 61.22
N ASN A 5 39.33 -2.62 60.29
CA ASN A 5 39.61 -1.48 59.42
C ASN A 5 38.42 -1.22 58.48
N SER A 6 37.36 -0.62 59.00
CA SER A 6 36.38 0.12 58.26
C SER A 6 36.69 1.61 58.32
N THR A 7 37.43 2.11 57.35
CA THR A 7 37.59 3.56 57.21
C THR A 7 36.25 4.17 56.78
N ASN A 8 35.58 4.78 57.72
CA ASN A 8 34.43 5.64 57.55
C ASN A 8 34.79 6.84 56.64
N ASN A 9 34.51 6.76 55.36
CA ASN A 9 34.39 7.96 54.56
C ASN A 9 33.02 8.60 54.85
N SER A 10 33.03 9.56 55.78
CA SER A 10 31.92 10.46 56.09
C SER A 10 31.60 11.30 54.83
N THR A 11 30.65 10.82 54.04
CA THR A 11 30.18 11.57 52.89
C THR A 11 29.06 12.51 53.31
N PHE A 12 29.27 13.81 53.07
CA PHE A 12 28.47 14.98 53.51
C PHE A 12 27.01 15.00 53.02
N LEU A 13 26.54 14.05 52.17
CA LEU A 13 25.22 14.05 51.57
C LEU A 13 24.43 12.76 51.87
N PRO A 14 23.12 12.85 52.21
CA PRO A 14 22.23 11.70 52.38
C PRO A 14 22.21 10.77 51.16
N ARG A 15 22.08 9.44 51.37
CA ARG A 15 22.10 8.43 50.28
C ARG A 15 21.07 8.71 49.18
N GLY A 16 19.83 9.10 49.50
CA GLY A 16 18.80 9.42 48.53
C GLY A 16 19.12 10.63 47.64
N PHE A 17 19.79 11.66 48.23
CA PHE A 17 20.21 12.85 47.50
C PHE A 17 21.33 12.54 46.49
N ARG A 18 22.24 11.64 46.83
CA ARG A 18 23.34 11.20 45.97
C ARG A 18 22.82 10.34 44.83
N GLU A 19 21.84 9.46 45.06
CA GLU A 19 21.22 8.64 44.04
C GLU A 19 20.40 9.50 43.03
N PHE A 20 19.69 10.50 43.54
CA PHE A 20 18.96 11.47 42.72
C PHE A 20 19.91 12.27 41.80
N PHE A 21 21.00 12.84 42.38
CA PHE A 21 21.99 13.57 41.55
C PHE A 21 22.67 12.69 40.54
N ARG A 22 23.00 11.45 40.90
CA ARG A 22 23.62 10.49 40.00
C ARG A 22 22.66 10.11 38.83
N SER A 23 21.37 9.95 39.09
CA SER A 23 20.35 9.68 38.07
C SER A 23 20.23 10.86 37.10
N ARG A 24 20.07 12.07 37.62
CA ARG A 24 19.97 13.28 36.80
C ARG A 24 21.24 13.56 35.98
N PHE A 25 22.40 13.30 36.57
CA PHE A 25 23.68 13.41 35.85
C PHE A 25 23.79 12.39 34.72
N ASN A 26 23.36 11.15 34.92
CA ASN A 26 23.34 10.14 33.87
C ASN A 26 22.36 10.52 32.74
N GLU A 27 21.18 11.02 33.09
CA GLU A 27 20.18 11.48 32.11
C GLU A 27 20.73 12.65 31.27
N ALA A 28 21.31 13.66 31.91
CA ALA A 28 21.93 14.79 31.23
C ALA A 28 23.09 14.35 30.35
N PHE A 29 23.93 13.44 30.83
CA PHE A 29 25.05 12.89 30.07
C PHE A 29 24.56 12.06 28.86
N GLY A 30 23.50 11.26 29.04
CA GLY A 30 22.86 10.52 27.97
C GLY A 30 22.31 11.45 26.88
N LEU A 31 21.67 12.55 27.26
CA LEU A 31 21.16 13.56 26.36
C LEU A 31 22.28 14.22 25.54
N ILE A 32 23.38 14.58 26.20
CA ILE A 32 24.57 15.16 25.54
C ILE A 32 25.14 14.19 24.50
N ILE A 33 25.24 12.91 24.83
CA ILE A 33 25.72 11.88 23.87
C ILE A 33 24.78 11.81 22.65
N ILE A 34 23.47 11.82 22.86
CA ILE A 34 22.50 11.76 21.76
C ILE A 34 22.61 13.00 20.88
N ILE A 35 22.67 14.21 21.47
CA ILE A 35 22.82 15.46 20.70
C ILE A 35 24.12 15.43 19.91
N PHE A 36 25.23 15.02 20.51
CA PHE A 36 26.51 14.92 19.84
C PHE A 36 26.47 13.91 18.68
N THR A 37 25.87 12.74 18.92
CA THR A 37 25.72 11.70 17.88
C THR A 37 24.83 12.20 16.74
N THR A 38 23.75 12.91 17.04
CA THR A 38 22.89 13.52 16.03
C THR A 38 23.66 14.55 15.20
N SER A 39 24.51 15.37 15.83
CA SER A 39 25.34 16.33 15.09
C SER A 39 26.34 15.63 14.16
N ILE A 40 26.92 14.48 14.55
CA ILE A 40 27.76 13.66 13.67
C ILE A 40 26.96 13.16 12.46
N ILE A 41 25.74 12.67 12.66
CA ILE A 41 24.90 12.18 11.54
C ILE A 41 24.56 13.30 10.57
N ILE A 42 24.12 14.47 11.07
CA ILE A 42 23.83 15.64 10.23
C ILE A 42 25.08 16.07 9.46
N SER A 43 26.25 16.03 10.11
CA SER A 43 27.54 16.34 9.51
C SER A 43 27.88 15.38 8.36
N ILE A 44 27.72 14.07 8.59
CA ILE A 44 27.97 13.03 7.57
C ILE A 44 26.98 13.14 6.40
N TRP A 45 25.71 13.42 6.68
CA TRP A 45 24.70 13.60 5.63
C TRP A 45 24.99 14.83 4.76
N GLY A 46 25.47 15.91 5.34
CA GLY A 46 25.87 17.12 4.63
C GLY A 46 27.29 17.07 4.06
N PHE A 47 27.94 15.92 4.05
CA PHE A 47 29.33 15.81 3.56
C PHE A 47 29.44 16.12 2.09
N ASN A 48 30.36 17.04 1.75
CA ASN A 48 30.76 17.33 0.37
C ASN A 48 32.26 17.18 0.22
N PRO A 49 32.74 16.36 -0.75
CA PRO A 49 34.18 16.16 -0.95
C PRO A 49 34.97 17.43 -1.26
N ASN A 50 34.31 18.48 -1.74
CA ASN A 50 34.94 19.75 -2.09
C ASN A 50 34.99 20.75 -0.95
N ASP A 51 34.44 20.41 0.22
CA ASP A 51 34.50 21.29 1.39
C ASP A 51 35.92 21.36 1.98
N PRO A 52 36.36 22.52 2.49
CA PRO A 52 37.65 22.64 3.17
C PRO A 52 37.65 21.84 4.47
N ILE A 53 38.69 21.04 4.66
CA ILE A 53 38.95 20.22 5.86
C ILE A 53 40.34 20.63 6.39
N TYR A 54 40.63 20.42 7.68
CA TYR A 54 41.88 20.83 8.33
C TYR A 54 43.16 20.48 7.55
N TYR A 55 43.20 19.38 6.80
CA TYR A 55 44.35 18.90 6.03
C TYR A 55 44.14 19.01 4.53
N PHE A 56 43.03 19.53 4.04
CA PHE A 56 42.76 19.73 2.62
C PHE A 56 42.15 21.11 2.36
N LYS A 57 42.92 21.95 1.61
CA LYS A 57 42.45 23.28 1.17
C LYS A 57 41.65 23.14 -0.12
N SER A 58 40.37 23.40 -0.06
CA SER A 58 39.50 23.48 -1.22
C SER A 58 39.65 24.81 -1.96
N SER A 59 39.38 24.79 -3.26
CA SER A 59 39.29 25.98 -4.10
C SER A 59 38.01 26.80 -3.93
N THR A 60 37.02 26.29 -3.17
CA THR A 60 35.73 26.95 -2.95
C THR A 60 35.80 27.89 -1.75
N LYS A 61 35.24 29.11 -1.88
CA LYS A 61 35.24 30.16 -0.84
C LYS A 61 34.24 29.94 0.29
N GLY A 62 33.67 28.73 0.49
CA GLY A 62 32.72 28.45 1.56
C GLY A 62 32.48 26.97 1.75
N THR A 63 31.91 26.59 2.90
CA THR A 63 31.51 25.21 3.22
C THR A 63 30.05 24.99 2.84
N LEU A 64 29.75 23.88 2.19
CA LEU A 64 28.39 23.46 1.82
C LEU A 64 27.77 22.56 2.89
N ASN A 65 28.56 22.10 3.88
CA ASN A 65 28.05 21.27 4.95
C ASN A 65 27.02 22.00 5.81
N ILE A 66 25.95 21.32 6.20
CA ILE A 66 24.81 21.88 6.98
C ILE A 66 25.30 22.49 8.31
N LEU A 67 26.32 21.93 8.95
CA LEU A 67 26.92 22.41 10.20
C LEU A 67 28.14 23.32 9.97
N GLY A 68 28.30 23.84 8.75
CA GLY A 68 29.42 24.72 8.40
C GLY A 68 30.79 24.05 8.56
N ASN A 69 31.80 24.83 8.94
CA ASN A 69 33.20 24.34 9.09
C ASN A 69 33.34 23.21 10.12
N TYR A 70 32.55 23.20 11.18
CA TYR A 70 32.56 22.09 12.15
C TYR A 70 32.08 20.78 11.53
N GLY A 71 30.96 20.85 10.77
CA GLY A 71 30.41 19.70 10.10
C GLY A 71 31.35 19.15 9.02
N SER A 72 31.91 20.02 8.21
CA SER A 72 32.89 19.63 7.16
C SER A 72 34.11 18.93 7.76
N ASN A 73 34.70 19.48 8.81
CA ASN A 73 35.87 18.87 9.48
C ASN A 73 35.52 17.55 10.15
N LEU A 74 34.40 17.47 10.86
CA LEU A 74 34.00 16.27 11.59
C LEU A 74 33.66 15.11 10.64
N SER A 75 32.84 15.38 9.63
CA SER A 75 32.50 14.37 8.63
C SER A 75 33.70 13.98 7.77
N GLY A 76 34.52 14.96 7.39
CA GLY A 76 35.72 14.71 6.62
C GLY A 76 36.68 13.77 7.36
N VAL A 77 37.04 14.07 8.63
CA VAL A 77 37.90 13.21 9.41
C VAL A 77 37.33 11.79 9.57
N LEU A 78 36.06 11.67 9.91
CA LEU A 78 35.44 10.36 10.13
C LEU A 78 35.34 9.54 8.86
N LEU A 79 34.89 10.14 7.73
CA LEU A 79 34.72 9.44 6.47
C LEU A 79 36.06 9.11 5.80
N HIS A 80 37.07 10.00 5.85
CA HIS A 80 38.39 9.69 5.33
C HIS A 80 39.12 8.61 6.13
N LEU A 81 39.01 8.60 7.48
CA LEU A 81 39.67 7.59 8.31
C LEU A 81 38.99 6.24 8.28
N PHE A 82 37.66 6.21 8.46
CA PHE A 82 36.89 4.96 8.69
C PHE A 82 35.90 4.64 7.56
N GLY A 83 35.71 5.54 6.59
CA GLY A 83 34.73 5.37 5.54
C GLY A 83 33.31 5.18 6.07
N VAL A 84 32.57 4.23 5.50
CA VAL A 84 31.22 3.82 5.98
C VAL A 84 31.28 3.27 7.41
N GLY A 85 32.45 2.82 7.88
CA GLY A 85 32.68 2.40 9.27
C GLY A 85 32.37 3.49 10.31
N SER A 86 32.38 4.77 9.91
CA SER A 86 31.99 5.90 10.76
C SER A 86 30.54 5.82 11.27
N ALA A 87 29.63 5.16 10.55
CA ALA A 87 28.25 4.95 10.97
C ALA A 87 28.14 4.13 12.26
N PHE A 88 29.09 3.25 12.53
CA PHE A 88 29.10 2.45 13.75
C PHE A 88 29.40 3.28 15.01
N PHE A 89 30.14 4.40 14.90
CA PHE A 89 30.25 5.37 16.01
C PHE A 89 28.90 5.98 16.36
N CYS A 90 28.11 6.32 15.35
CA CYS A 90 26.77 6.89 15.55
C CYS A 90 25.82 5.88 16.23
N LEU A 91 25.81 4.65 15.76
CA LEU A 91 24.98 3.59 16.36
C LEU A 91 25.35 3.32 17.82
N PHE A 92 26.66 3.25 18.12
CA PHE A 92 27.15 3.11 19.50
C PHE A 92 26.72 4.29 20.37
N GLY A 93 26.88 5.53 19.88
CA GLY A 93 26.51 6.74 20.60
C GLY A 93 25.02 6.76 20.97
N TYR A 94 24.12 6.43 20.05
CA TYR A 94 22.70 6.32 20.35
C TYR A 94 22.38 5.22 21.37
N LEU A 95 22.93 4.02 21.20
CA LEU A 95 22.67 2.92 22.12
C LEU A 95 23.11 3.22 23.54
N TRP A 96 24.29 3.83 23.70
CA TRP A 96 24.78 4.23 25.01
C TRP A 96 24.03 5.45 25.57
N GLY A 97 23.72 6.45 24.73
CA GLY A 97 22.93 7.61 25.11
C GLY A 97 21.56 7.23 25.65
N PHE A 98 20.83 6.34 24.98
CA PHE A 98 19.55 5.82 25.47
C PHE A 98 19.68 5.01 26.76
N LYS A 99 20.75 4.21 26.95
CA LYS A 99 20.98 3.48 28.20
C LYS A 99 21.24 4.42 29.37
N PHE A 100 22.01 5.50 29.16
CA PHE A 100 22.20 6.53 30.16
C PHE A 100 20.90 7.27 30.50
N LEU A 101 20.09 7.61 29.52
CA LEU A 101 18.76 8.22 29.73
C LEU A 101 17.83 7.33 30.56
N ARG A 102 17.89 6.00 30.34
CA ARG A 102 17.09 5.02 31.10
C ARG A 102 17.71 4.64 32.44
N ASN A 103 18.83 5.27 32.84
CA ASN A 103 19.58 4.93 34.03
C ASN A 103 19.99 3.45 34.13
N GLU A 104 20.15 2.76 32.97
CA GLU A 104 20.59 1.38 32.95
C GLU A 104 22.08 1.26 33.37
N GLN A 105 22.38 0.30 34.24
CA GLN A 105 23.76 0.08 34.67
C GLN A 105 24.54 -0.68 33.59
N ILE A 106 25.52 -0.02 32.97
CA ILE A 106 26.43 -0.64 32.01
C ILE A 106 27.57 -1.31 32.75
N SER A 107 27.68 -2.62 32.71
CA SER A 107 28.79 -3.36 33.31
C SER A 107 30.10 -3.17 32.51
N LYS A 108 31.25 -3.11 33.18
CA LYS A 108 32.59 -3.03 32.58
C LYS A 108 32.74 -1.89 31.53
N LYS A 109 32.24 -0.67 31.84
CA LYS A 109 32.21 0.50 30.92
C LYS A 109 33.59 0.78 30.29
N LYS A 110 34.68 0.76 31.05
CA LYS A 110 36.04 1.02 30.53
C LYS A 110 36.45 0.01 29.47
N LEU A 111 36.29 -1.30 29.72
CA LEU A 111 36.66 -2.35 28.79
C LEU A 111 35.81 -2.33 27.50
N ARG A 112 34.53 -1.94 27.59
CA ARG A 112 33.65 -1.79 26.40
C ARG A 112 34.05 -0.61 25.53
N LEU A 113 34.42 0.50 26.16
CA LEU A 113 34.87 1.68 25.45
C LEU A 113 36.24 1.43 24.76
N THR A 114 37.16 0.70 25.43
CA THR A 114 38.47 0.36 24.83
C THR A 114 38.34 -0.63 23.65
N LEU A 115 37.34 -1.53 23.64
CA LEU A 115 37.13 -2.48 22.53
C LEU A 115 36.30 -1.90 21.38
N LEU A 116 35.68 -0.75 21.60
CA LEU A 116 34.93 -0.08 20.50
C LEU A 116 35.85 0.29 19.33
N LEU A 117 36.95 0.96 19.58
CA LEU A 117 37.84 1.42 18.53
C LEU A 117 38.44 0.25 17.71
N PRO A 118 38.99 -0.82 18.32
CA PRO A 118 39.43 -2.00 17.57
C PRO A 118 38.31 -2.66 16.77
N SER A 119 37.10 -2.72 17.28
CA SER A 119 35.98 -3.31 16.56
C SER A 119 35.60 -2.53 15.30
N ILE A 120 35.64 -1.19 15.37
CA ILE A 120 35.36 -0.32 14.22
C ILE A 120 36.50 -0.39 13.19
N ILE A 121 37.75 -0.48 13.64
CA ILE A 121 38.91 -0.70 12.76
C ILE A 121 38.74 -2.03 11.99
N LEU A 122 38.39 -3.11 12.68
CA LEU A 122 38.14 -4.41 12.01
C LEU A 122 36.99 -4.34 11.03
N LEU A 123 35.90 -3.59 11.34
CA LEU A 123 34.80 -3.35 10.41
C LEU A 123 35.25 -2.49 9.22
N SER A 124 36.12 -1.52 9.42
CA SER A 124 36.69 -0.72 8.32
C SER A 124 37.59 -1.58 7.40
N ILE A 125 38.39 -2.50 7.96
CA ILE A 125 39.14 -3.49 7.18
C ILE A 125 38.17 -4.37 6.37
N PHE A 126 37.15 -4.90 7.00
CA PHE A 126 36.11 -5.70 6.32
C PHE A 126 35.48 -4.92 5.15
N LEU A 127 35.12 -3.65 5.33
CA LEU A 127 34.53 -2.81 4.27
C LEU A 127 35.53 -2.50 3.15
N SER A 128 36.82 -2.34 3.44
CA SER A 128 37.84 -2.06 2.43
C SER A 128 38.08 -3.24 1.49
N LEU A 129 37.87 -4.49 1.96
CA LEU A 129 38.08 -5.68 1.16
C LEU A 129 37.07 -5.82 0.00
N PHE A 130 35.95 -5.06 0.01
CA PHE A 130 34.97 -5.02 -1.10
C PHE A 130 35.35 -4.10 -2.26
N GLN A 131 36.46 -3.36 -2.16
CA GLN A 131 36.97 -2.45 -3.22
C GLN A 131 35.92 -1.48 -3.81
N LEU A 132 34.94 -1.08 -3.01
CA LEU A 132 33.89 -0.12 -3.41
C LEU A 132 34.45 1.30 -3.34
N GLN A 133 34.78 1.87 -4.48
CA GLN A 133 35.15 3.26 -4.61
C GLN A 133 34.02 4.08 -5.20
N THR A 134 33.74 5.23 -4.62
CA THR A 134 32.74 6.18 -5.11
C THR A 134 33.32 7.60 -5.08
N ILE A 135 32.70 8.53 -5.82
CA ILE A 135 33.09 9.94 -5.84
C ILE A 135 33.07 10.55 -4.42
N TYR A 136 32.20 10.06 -3.55
CA TYR A 136 32.03 10.51 -2.15
C TYR A 136 33.00 9.83 -1.16
N LEU A 137 33.66 8.74 -1.54
CA LEU A 137 34.56 7.96 -0.73
C LEU A 137 35.81 7.60 -1.53
N PRO A 138 36.73 8.56 -1.77
CA PRO A 138 37.88 8.36 -2.66
C PRO A 138 38.83 7.27 -2.17
N GLU A 139 38.91 7.05 -0.85
CA GLU A 139 39.74 6.01 -0.21
C GLU A 139 38.97 4.68 -0.01
N GLY A 140 37.79 4.54 -0.62
CA GLY A 140 36.96 3.35 -0.56
C GLY A 140 36.06 3.27 0.70
N ALA A 141 35.23 2.22 0.75
CA ALA A 141 34.21 2.05 1.80
C ALA A 141 34.80 1.87 3.20
N GLY A 142 36.01 1.40 3.34
CA GLY A 142 36.72 1.22 4.64
C GLY A 142 37.52 2.43 5.12
N GLY A 143 37.63 3.49 4.31
CA GLY A 143 38.48 4.66 4.57
C GLY A 143 39.99 4.36 4.58
N ALA A 144 40.81 5.36 4.88
CA ALA A 144 42.29 5.24 4.87
C ALA A 144 42.81 4.15 5.81
N ILE A 145 42.23 4.03 7.02
CA ILE A 145 42.67 3.01 7.99
C ILE A 145 42.37 1.61 7.46
N GLY A 146 41.12 1.42 6.95
CA GLY A 146 40.73 0.14 6.38
C GLY A 146 41.56 -0.25 5.18
N HIS A 147 41.84 0.70 4.28
CA HIS A 147 42.66 0.50 3.10
C HIS A 147 44.12 0.20 3.45
N LEU A 148 44.74 0.98 4.32
CA LEU A 148 46.14 0.80 4.73
C LEU A 148 46.34 -0.54 5.47
N LEU A 149 45.44 -0.93 6.37
CA LEU A 149 45.55 -2.20 7.07
C LEU A 149 45.24 -3.40 6.19
N SER A 150 44.30 -3.27 5.25
CA SER A 150 44.04 -4.33 4.26
C SER A 150 45.17 -4.53 3.27
N SER A 151 45.91 -3.48 2.90
CA SER A 151 47.05 -3.58 1.99
C SER A 151 48.30 -4.27 2.61
N LEU A 152 48.35 -4.31 3.95
CA LEU A 152 49.40 -5.06 4.68
C LEU A 152 49.16 -6.59 4.66
N ILE A 153 47.97 -7.02 4.25
CA ILE A 153 47.61 -8.43 4.20
C ILE A 153 47.95 -8.97 2.80
N PRO A 154 48.86 -9.97 2.67
CA PRO A 154 49.24 -10.51 1.36
C PRO A 154 48.01 -11.16 0.67
N ASN A 155 47.90 -10.96 -0.65
CA ASN A 155 46.87 -11.56 -1.50
C ASN A 155 46.99 -13.09 -1.45
N LEU A 156 46.04 -13.75 -0.81
CA LEU A 156 45.92 -15.19 -0.81
C LEU A 156 45.21 -15.64 -2.10
N ASN A 157 46.02 -15.94 -3.08
CA ASN A 157 45.80 -16.69 -4.34
C ASN A 157 44.45 -16.70 -5.07
N ASP A 158 44.58 -16.31 -6.29
CA ASP A 158 43.92 -16.51 -7.56
C ASP A 158 43.36 -17.91 -7.77
N GLY A 159 42.09 -18.16 -7.48
CA GLY A 159 41.57 -19.49 -7.83
C GLY A 159 40.07 -19.75 -7.57
N TRP A 160 39.34 -18.79 -7.05
CA TRP A 160 37.93 -19.01 -6.69
C TRP A 160 36.97 -18.01 -7.37
N ALA A 161 35.84 -18.50 -7.82
CA ALA A 161 34.82 -17.77 -8.60
C ALA A 161 34.28 -16.45 -7.98
N PHE A 162 34.64 -16.13 -6.73
CA PHE A 162 34.35 -14.86 -6.05
C PHE A 162 35.47 -13.81 -6.16
N GLY A 163 36.57 -14.14 -6.83
CA GLY A 163 37.77 -13.28 -6.94
C GLY A 163 37.54 -11.92 -7.59
N TYR A 164 36.53 -11.78 -8.46
CA TYR A 164 36.21 -10.52 -9.15
C TYR A 164 35.66 -9.42 -8.24
N LEU A 165 34.99 -9.77 -7.16
CA LEU A 165 34.38 -8.79 -6.20
C LEU A 165 35.30 -8.54 -4.98
N THR A 166 36.23 -9.43 -4.69
CA THR A 166 36.95 -9.45 -3.42
C THR A 166 38.47 -9.61 -3.55
N GLY A 167 38.99 -9.63 -4.77
CA GLY A 167 40.41 -9.79 -5.01
C GLY A 167 41.05 -11.06 -4.40
N GLY A 168 40.29 -12.15 -4.26
CA GLY A 168 40.77 -13.42 -3.67
C GLY A 168 40.71 -13.50 -2.13
N ASN A 169 40.35 -12.43 -1.43
CA ASN A 169 40.45 -12.30 0.04
C ASN A 169 39.20 -12.75 0.84
N TRP A 170 38.31 -13.56 0.27
CA TRP A 170 37.06 -13.98 0.92
C TRP A 170 37.24 -14.63 2.32
N PRO A 171 38.30 -15.47 2.60
CA PRO A 171 38.45 -16.02 3.95
C PRO A 171 38.71 -14.95 4.99
N LEU A 172 39.45 -13.90 4.61
CA LEU A 172 39.71 -12.73 5.46
C LEU A 172 38.47 -11.88 5.67
N ILE A 173 37.63 -11.73 4.63
CA ILE A 173 36.32 -11.05 4.74
C ILE A 173 35.44 -11.74 5.76
N VAL A 174 35.31 -13.05 5.68
CA VAL A 174 34.51 -13.85 6.61
C VAL A 174 35.09 -13.79 8.03
N SER A 175 36.42 -13.93 8.18
CA SER A 175 37.06 -13.92 9.50
C SER A 175 36.99 -12.55 10.17
N THR A 176 37.23 -11.46 9.44
CA THR A 176 37.13 -10.09 9.98
C THR A 176 35.69 -9.76 10.38
N LEU A 177 34.69 -10.19 9.61
CA LEU A 177 33.28 -10.03 9.93
C LEU A 177 32.89 -10.83 11.20
N LEU A 178 33.30 -12.10 11.27
CA LEU A 178 33.00 -12.99 12.40
C LEU A 178 33.63 -12.53 13.72
N ILE A 179 34.74 -11.80 13.67
CA ILE A 179 35.43 -11.27 14.84
C ILE A 179 34.88 -9.87 15.21
N SER A 180 34.72 -9.00 14.21
CA SER A 180 34.36 -7.59 14.44
C SER A 180 32.94 -7.42 14.96
N ILE A 181 31.94 -8.11 14.39
CA ILE A 181 30.54 -7.96 14.78
C ILE A 181 30.29 -8.37 16.22
N PRO A 182 30.74 -9.53 16.73
CA PRO A 182 30.53 -9.89 18.13
C PRO A 182 31.22 -8.92 19.11
N ILE A 183 32.42 -8.46 18.80
CA ILE A 183 33.13 -7.48 19.65
C ILE A 183 32.37 -6.14 19.66
N TYR A 184 31.92 -5.68 18.51
CA TYR A 184 31.14 -4.45 18.39
C TYR A 184 29.81 -4.55 19.14
N LEU A 185 29.03 -5.61 18.92
CA LEU A 185 27.78 -5.85 19.62
C LEU A 185 27.98 -5.97 21.14
N TRP A 186 29.04 -6.61 21.59
CA TRP A 186 29.37 -6.66 23.00
C TRP A 186 29.75 -5.28 23.58
N SER A 187 30.38 -4.41 22.81
CA SER A 187 30.62 -3.02 23.18
C SER A 187 29.31 -2.23 23.33
N CYS A 188 28.32 -2.49 22.49
CA CYS A 188 27.02 -1.82 22.49
C CYS A 188 26.04 -2.36 23.55
N THR A 189 26.06 -3.69 23.83
CA THR A 189 25.06 -4.38 24.67
C THR A 189 25.56 -4.62 26.09
N ALA A 190 24.66 -4.69 27.08
CA ALA A 190 25.05 -4.59 28.47
C ALA A 190 24.61 -5.73 29.39
N SER A 191 23.70 -6.64 29.00
CA SER A 191 23.18 -7.62 29.95
C SER A 191 23.55 -9.07 29.64
N LYS A 192 23.64 -9.93 30.67
CA LYS A 192 23.84 -11.37 30.46
C LYS A 192 22.75 -12.05 29.62
N LYS A 193 21.52 -11.55 29.69
CA LYS A 193 20.37 -12.04 28.88
C LYS A 193 20.52 -11.72 27.39
N GLU A 194 21.09 -10.57 27.06
CA GLU A 194 21.35 -10.15 25.67
C GLU A 194 22.53 -10.95 25.06
N VAL A 195 23.52 -11.33 25.86
CA VAL A 195 24.63 -12.20 25.41
C VAL A 195 24.17 -13.63 25.13
N VAL A 196 23.18 -14.14 25.86
CA VAL A 196 22.59 -15.45 25.62
C VAL A 196 21.76 -15.42 24.31
N SER A 197 21.04 -14.34 24.08
CA SER A 197 20.35 -14.08 22.79
C SER A 197 21.33 -13.99 21.62
N LEU A 198 22.50 -13.37 21.84
CA LEU A 198 23.57 -13.31 20.82
C LEU A 198 24.15 -14.71 20.50
N LYS A 199 24.28 -15.57 21.50
CA LYS A 199 24.73 -16.96 21.32
C LYS A 199 23.75 -17.75 20.44
N SER A 200 22.46 -17.51 20.59
CA SER A 200 21.40 -18.14 19.76
C SER A 200 21.38 -17.65 18.31
N ILE A 201 21.87 -16.44 18.04
CA ILE A 201 22.00 -15.86 16.69
C ILE A 201 23.32 -16.27 16.04
N ILE A 202 24.40 -16.34 16.81
CA ILE A 202 25.75 -16.69 16.29
C ILE A 202 25.89 -18.19 16.04
N SER A 203 25.25 -19.06 16.86
CA SER A 203 25.37 -20.52 16.67
C SER A 203 24.86 -21.01 15.31
N PRO A 204 23.71 -20.59 14.77
CA PRO A 204 23.28 -20.97 13.42
C PRO A 204 24.15 -20.34 12.33
N LEU A 205 24.70 -19.13 12.53
CA LEU A 205 25.65 -18.50 11.60
C LEU A 205 26.99 -19.24 11.53
N LEU A 206 27.53 -19.71 12.67
CA LEU A 206 28.71 -20.57 12.70
C LEU A 206 28.45 -21.96 12.10
N TYR A 207 27.24 -22.53 12.31
CA TYR A 207 26.82 -23.76 11.70
C TYR A 207 26.67 -23.62 10.18
N ALA A 208 26.06 -22.52 9.71
CA ALA A 208 25.92 -22.22 8.28
C ALA A 208 27.28 -21.97 7.61
N ALA A 209 28.20 -21.28 8.27
CA ALA A 209 29.56 -21.08 7.80
C ALA A 209 30.36 -22.41 7.75
N GLY A 210 30.21 -23.28 8.75
CA GLY A 210 30.80 -24.62 8.77
C GLY A 210 30.18 -25.56 7.73
N TYR A 211 28.90 -25.39 7.43
CA TYR A 211 28.22 -26.14 6.36
C TYR A 211 28.65 -25.67 4.98
N LEU A 212 28.77 -24.37 4.77
CA LEU A 212 29.31 -23.76 3.54
C LEU A 212 30.77 -24.16 3.29
N THR A 213 31.61 -24.17 4.31
CA THR A 213 33.00 -24.63 4.14
C THR A 213 33.09 -26.13 3.81
N ARG A 214 32.22 -26.98 4.34
CA ARG A 214 32.14 -28.40 3.97
C ARG A 214 31.58 -28.63 2.55
N LEU A 215 30.68 -27.78 2.08
CA LEU A 215 30.15 -27.84 0.70
C LEU A 215 31.20 -27.39 -0.34
N VAL A 216 32.08 -26.48 0.06
CA VAL A 216 33.12 -25.90 -0.80
C VAL A 216 34.38 -26.75 -0.83
N LEU A 217 34.66 -27.55 0.22
CA LEU A 217 35.86 -28.39 0.34
C LEU A 217 35.71 -29.82 -0.23
N LYS A 218 34.63 -30.14 -0.95
CA LYS A 218 34.58 -31.41 -1.70
C LYS A 218 35.39 -31.26 -3.01
N PRO A 219 36.49 -32.00 -3.18
CA PRO A 219 37.24 -31.94 -4.42
C PRO A 219 36.41 -32.55 -5.55
N VAL A 220 36.07 -31.72 -6.54
CA VAL A 220 35.43 -32.19 -7.77
C VAL A 220 36.53 -32.72 -8.68
N THR A 221 36.92 -33.99 -8.46
CA THR A 221 37.62 -34.76 -9.50
C THR A 221 36.57 -35.24 -10.50
N ARG A 222 36.29 -34.47 -11.51
CA ARG A 222 35.48 -34.88 -12.66
C ARG A 222 36.40 -35.03 -13.87
N LYS A 223 36.67 -36.29 -14.25
CA LYS A 223 37.27 -36.67 -15.49
C LYS A 223 36.48 -36.06 -16.65
N ARG A 224 37.21 -35.40 -17.55
CA ARG A 224 36.66 -34.82 -18.77
C ARG A 224 36.59 -35.96 -19.81
N ASP A 225 35.42 -36.54 -19.98
CA ASP A 225 35.14 -37.40 -21.14
C ASP A 225 34.68 -36.47 -22.28
N ILE A 226 35.52 -36.39 -23.28
CA ILE A 226 35.23 -35.74 -24.55
C ILE A 226 34.34 -36.70 -25.33
N ASN A 227 33.04 -36.49 -25.31
CA ASN A 227 32.11 -37.16 -26.21
C ASN A 227 31.61 -36.16 -27.24
N THR A 228 31.90 -36.50 -28.47
CA THR A 228 31.48 -35.86 -29.72
C THR A 228 30.02 -35.53 -29.75
N THR A 229 29.72 -34.28 -29.92
CA THR A 229 28.36 -33.72 -30.03
C THR A 229 27.72 -34.22 -31.34
N LYS A 230 26.70 -35.06 -31.23
CA LYS A 230 25.71 -35.23 -32.27
C LYS A 230 24.94 -33.91 -32.41
N GLN A 231 25.03 -33.27 -33.57
CA GLN A 231 24.16 -32.18 -33.96
C GLN A 231 22.68 -32.65 -33.88
N SER A 232 22.00 -32.27 -32.83
CA SER A 232 20.53 -32.38 -32.78
C SER A 232 19.96 -31.35 -33.75
N ARG A 233 19.13 -31.79 -34.68
CA ARG A 233 18.35 -30.93 -35.56
C ARG A 233 17.55 -29.96 -34.68
N ARG A 234 17.87 -28.68 -34.84
CA ARG A 234 17.20 -27.58 -34.15
C ARG A 234 15.77 -27.50 -34.69
N ILE A 235 14.79 -27.58 -33.77
CA ILE A 235 13.39 -27.33 -34.08
C ILE A 235 13.20 -25.82 -33.95
N GLU A 236 12.76 -25.15 -35.01
CA GLU A 236 12.44 -23.73 -34.94
C GLU A 236 11.23 -23.50 -34.02
N PRO A 237 11.18 -22.37 -33.28
CA PRO A 237 10.11 -22.08 -32.34
C PRO A 237 8.75 -22.04 -33.05
N THR A 238 7.75 -22.65 -32.43
CA THR A 238 6.38 -22.65 -32.98
C THR A 238 5.74 -21.29 -32.68
N ILE A 239 5.42 -20.55 -33.74
CA ILE A 239 4.75 -19.26 -33.63
C ILE A 239 3.26 -19.52 -33.34
N ALA A 240 2.84 -19.29 -32.09
CA ALA A 240 1.47 -19.40 -31.68
C ALA A 240 0.70 -18.12 -32.07
N SER A 241 0.56 -17.89 -33.36
CA SER A 241 -0.35 -16.87 -33.87
C SER A 241 -1.75 -17.49 -34.05
N LYS A 242 -2.71 -17.05 -33.24
CA LYS A 242 -4.12 -17.32 -33.46
C LYS A 242 -4.69 -16.50 -34.65
N ARG A 243 -3.84 -16.02 -35.55
CA ARG A 243 -4.32 -15.46 -36.81
C ARG A 243 -4.91 -16.60 -37.63
N LYS A 244 -6.22 -16.62 -37.72
CA LYS A 244 -6.89 -17.30 -38.82
C LYS A 244 -6.25 -16.77 -40.10
N SER A 245 -5.51 -17.64 -40.81
CA SER A 245 -4.96 -17.28 -42.13
C SER A 245 -6.12 -16.82 -43.00
N VAL A 246 -6.13 -15.55 -43.33
CA VAL A 246 -7.02 -15.00 -44.37
C VAL A 246 -6.42 -15.38 -45.72
N ASN A 247 -6.45 -16.68 -46.05
CA ASN A 247 -6.25 -17.20 -47.38
C ASN A 247 -7.42 -18.13 -47.69
N ASN A 248 -8.59 -17.54 -47.73
CA ASN A 248 -9.71 -17.95 -48.56
C ASN A 248 -10.60 -16.71 -48.69
N ILE A 249 -10.49 -16.03 -49.82
CA ILE A 249 -11.52 -15.13 -50.32
C ILE A 249 -12.73 -16.00 -50.61
N ARG A 250 -13.39 -16.51 -49.59
CA ARG A 250 -14.82 -16.77 -49.59
C ARG A 250 -15.42 -15.45 -49.17
N THR A 251 -16.13 -14.85 -50.14
CA THR A 251 -17.15 -13.84 -49.86
C THR A 251 -17.90 -14.28 -48.58
N VAL A 252 -17.44 -13.84 -47.45
CA VAL A 252 -18.23 -13.92 -46.23
C VAL A 252 -19.42 -13.05 -46.53
N ASN A 253 -20.57 -13.70 -46.76
CA ASN A 253 -21.84 -13.04 -46.67
C ASN A 253 -21.77 -12.21 -45.41
N ARG A 254 -21.62 -10.88 -45.56
CA ARG A 254 -21.87 -9.93 -44.49
C ARG A 254 -23.24 -10.33 -43.97
N LYS A 255 -23.28 -11.00 -42.80
CA LYS A 255 -24.49 -11.02 -42.00
C LYS A 255 -24.89 -9.58 -41.94
N LYS A 256 -26.02 -9.25 -42.57
CA LYS A 256 -26.65 -7.94 -42.51
C LYS A 256 -26.50 -7.48 -41.07
N PRO A 257 -26.10 -6.22 -40.82
CA PRO A 257 -26.13 -5.69 -39.48
C PRO A 257 -27.46 -6.10 -38.88
N ARG A 258 -27.43 -6.78 -37.74
CA ARG A 258 -28.64 -7.18 -37.04
C ARG A 258 -29.35 -5.86 -36.82
N GLN A 259 -30.43 -5.68 -37.54
CA GLN A 259 -31.27 -4.50 -37.52
C GLN A 259 -31.63 -4.36 -36.04
N THR A 260 -30.98 -3.42 -35.35
CA THR A 260 -31.37 -2.99 -34.05
C THR A 260 -32.83 -2.67 -34.20
N SER A 261 -33.70 -3.43 -33.55
CA SER A 261 -35.12 -3.15 -33.56
C SER A 261 -35.22 -1.68 -33.14
N LEU A 262 -35.66 -0.84 -34.08
CA LEU A 262 -36.13 0.48 -33.75
C LEU A 262 -37.28 0.26 -32.74
N ASN A 263 -36.94 0.40 -31.47
CA ASN A 263 -37.93 0.52 -30.41
C ASN A 263 -38.62 1.88 -30.62
N LEU A 264 -39.62 1.87 -31.49
CA LEU A 264 -40.62 2.93 -31.63
C LEU A 264 -41.66 2.84 -30.50
N GLY A 265 -41.23 2.37 -29.32
CA GLY A 265 -42.00 2.50 -28.09
C GLY A 265 -41.72 3.89 -27.52
N THR A 266 -42.76 4.69 -27.44
CA THR A 266 -42.86 5.83 -26.53
C THR A 266 -42.51 5.36 -25.12
N SER A 267 -41.21 5.36 -24.77
CA SER A 267 -40.79 5.20 -23.40
C SER A 267 -40.18 6.50 -23.00
N ASP A 268 -40.78 7.16 -22.03
CA ASP A 268 -40.16 8.10 -21.13
C ASP A 268 -39.00 7.40 -20.36
N GLY A 269 -38.13 6.67 -21.06
CA GLY A 269 -37.11 5.80 -20.46
C GLY A 269 -35.71 6.28 -20.79
N TYR A 270 -34.86 6.26 -19.76
CA TYR A 270 -33.43 6.52 -19.85
C TYR A 270 -32.74 5.64 -20.90
N ASN A 271 -31.93 6.24 -21.81
CA ASN A 271 -31.22 5.54 -22.87
C ASN A 271 -29.74 5.38 -22.50
N LEU A 272 -29.18 4.17 -22.67
CA LEU A 272 -27.76 3.94 -22.51
C LEU A 272 -26.95 4.63 -23.62
N PRO A 273 -25.72 5.10 -23.35
CA PRO A 273 -24.88 5.72 -24.35
C PRO A 273 -24.58 4.77 -25.52
N SER A 274 -24.56 5.29 -26.75
CA SER A 274 -24.14 4.50 -27.92
C SER A 274 -22.62 4.37 -27.96
N VAL A 275 -22.11 3.19 -28.34
CA VAL A 275 -20.66 2.97 -28.57
C VAL A 275 -20.10 3.84 -29.70
N GLU A 276 -20.97 4.43 -30.53
CA GLU A 276 -20.57 5.38 -31.59
C GLU A 276 -20.01 6.71 -31.05
N LEU A 277 -20.25 7.02 -29.76
CA LEU A 277 -19.66 8.17 -29.09
C LEU A 277 -18.16 7.99 -28.84
N LEU A 278 -17.65 6.76 -28.98
CA LEU A 278 -16.24 6.41 -28.83
C LEU A 278 -15.56 6.26 -30.19
N ASN A 279 -14.30 6.60 -30.26
CA ASN A 279 -13.50 6.50 -31.49
C ASN A 279 -13.46 5.08 -32.04
N PRO A 280 -13.63 4.91 -33.36
CA PRO A 280 -13.57 3.59 -33.98
C PRO A 280 -12.16 3.01 -33.89
N SER A 281 -12.07 1.69 -33.76
CA SER A 281 -10.78 0.99 -33.86
C SER A 281 -10.18 1.19 -35.26
N ILE A 282 -8.93 1.65 -35.27
CA ILE A 282 -8.16 1.65 -36.53
C ILE A 282 -7.73 0.21 -36.74
N GLU A 283 -8.21 -0.43 -37.82
CA GLU A 283 -7.84 -1.82 -38.16
C GLU A 283 -6.33 -1.99 -38.18
N GLY A 284 -5.89 -2.93 -37.36
CA GLY A 284 -4.59 -3.16 -36.77
C GLY A 284 -3.37 -2.95 -37.67
N LEU A 285 -2.39 -2.32 -37.08
CA LEU A 285 -0.97 -2.48 -37.44
C LEU A 285 -0.68 -3.99 -37.47
N ALA A 286 -0.11 -4.48 -38.56
CA ALA A 286 0.31 -5.86 -38.61
C ALA A 286 1.43 -6.04 -37.57
N GLY A 287 1.17 -6.86 -36.55
CA GLY A 287 2.20 -7.17 -35.52
C GLY A 287 3.52 -7.63 -36.19
N PRO A 288 4.58 -7.85 -35.38
CA PRO A 288 5.89 -8.22 -35.89
C PRO A 288 5.80 -9.40 -36.89
N SER A 289 6.53 -9.33 -38.01
CA SER A 289 6.59 -10.43 -38.96
C SER A 289 7.24 -11.67 -38.37
N ASP A 290 6.91 -12.84 -38.92
CA ASP A 290 7.48 -14.12 -38.46
C ASP A 290 9.03 -14.12 -38.51
N ASP A 291 9.62 -13.42 -39.49
CA ASP A 291 11.08 -13.27 -39.59
C ASP A 291 11.66 -12.47 -38.42
N VAL A 292 11.00 -11.39 -38.00
CA VAL A 292 11.41 -10.58 -36.84
C VAL A 292 11.26 -11.39 -35.55
N LEU A 293 10.19 -12.16 -35.40
CA LEU A 293 9.95 -13.04 -34.25
C LEU A 293 11.06 -14.09 -34.12
N ASN A 294 11.41 -14.74 -35.21
CA ASN A 294 12.47 -15.74 -35.26
C ASN A 294 13.85 -15.12 -34.99
N ALA A 295 14.12 -13.93 -35.53
CA ALA A 295 15.37 -13.21 -35.28
C ALA A 295 15.50 -12.82 -33.80
N ASN A 296 14.45 -12.27 -33.20
CA ASN A 296 14.43 -11.94 -31.78
C ASN A 296 14.56 -13.18 -30.88
N SER A 297 13.92 -14.30 -31.24
CA SER A 297 14.06 -15.56 -30.51
C SER A 297 15.52 -16.05 -30.48
N ARG A 298 16.19 -16.05 -31.63
CA ARG A 298 17.62 -16.43 -31.73
C ARG A 298 18.54 -15.49 -30.94
N MET A 299 18.28 -14.19 -31.04
CA MET A 299 19.03 -13.19 -30.29
C MET A 299 18.83 -13.38 -28.78
N LEU A 300 17.60 -13.59 -28.32
CA LEU A 300 17.27 -13.82 -26.91
C LEU A 300 17.94 -15.10 -26.38
N GLU A 301 17.91 -16.21 -27.16
CA GLU A 301 18.62 -17.44 -26.80
C GLU A 301 20.13 -17.20 -26.64
N SER A 302 20.74 -16.45 -27.57
CA SER A 302 22.16 -16.11 -27.48
C SER A 302 22.49 -15.27 -26.24
N VAL A 303 21.66 -14.26 -25.94
CA VAL A 303 21.82 -13.41 -24.75
C VAL A 303 21.67 -14.22 -23.47
N LEU A 304 20.71 -15.15 -23.42
CA LEU A 304 20.53 -16.03 -22.25
C LEU A 304 21.72 -16.97 -22.06
N ASP A 305 22.28 -17.50 -23.14
CA ASP A 305 23.47 -18.38 -23.12
C ASP A 305 24.72 -17.63 -22.64
N ASP A 306 24.90 -16.35 -23.05
CA ASP A 306 25.97 -15.45 -22.55
C ASP A 306 25.90 -15.25 -21.03
N PHE A 307 24.67 -15.22 -20.45
CA PHE A 307 24.46 -15.17 -19.00
C PHE A 307 24.47 -16.55 -18.33
N GLY A 308 24.81 -17.60 -19.08
CA GLY A 308 24.88 -18.98 -18.59
C GLY A 308 23.53 -19.58 -18.25
N ILE A 309 22.45 -19.15 -18.93
CA ILE A 309 21.13 -19.74 -18.88
C ILE A 309 20.91 -20.55 -20.15
N LYS A 310 20.89 -21.86 -20.01
CA LYS A 310 20.65 -22.78 -21.13
C LYS A 310 19.17 -23.10 -21.23
N GLY A 311 18.63 -23.07 -22.43
CA GLY A 311 17.25 -23.41 -22.73
C GLY A 311 16.92 -22.98 -24.16
N ASP A 312 15.78 -23.45 -24.66
CA ASP A 312 15.28 -23.16 -26.00
C ASP A 312 13.97 -22.35 -25.90
N ILE A 313 13.75 -21.44 -26.84
CA ILE A 313 12.46 -20.73 -26.93
C ILE A 313 11.48 -21.61 -27.67
N ALA A 314 10.48 -22.10 -26.92
CA ALA A 314 9.49 -23.04 -27.45
C ALA A 314 8.41 -22.34 -28.31
N THR A 315 7.92 -21.20 -27.84
CA THR A 315 6.84 -20.43 -28.50
C THR A 315 7.09 -18.93 -28.38
N ALA A 316 6.62 -18.17 -29.38
CA ALA A 316 6.51 -16.72 -29.34
C ALA A 316 5.03 -16.36 -29.49
N LEU A 317 4.49 -15.67 -28.46
CA LEU A 317 3.12 -15.20 -28.44
C LEU A 317 3.11 -13.69 -28.66
N THR A 318 2.58 -13.27 -29.80
CA THR A 318 2.49 -11.84 -30.16
C THR A 318 1.23 -11.22 -29.62
N GLY A 319 1.36 -10.03 -29.01
CA GLY A 319 0.26 -9.22 -28.51
C GLY A 319 0.30 -7.79 -29.04
N PRO A 320 -0.65 -6.95 -28.62
CA PRO A 320 -0.73 -5.57 -29.11
C PRO A 320 0.44 -4.68 -28.67
N VAL A 321 0.98 -4.91 -27.48
CA VAL A 321 2.00 -4.06 -26.88
C VAL A 321 3.32 -4.79 -26.68
N VAL A 322 3.27 -6.07 -26.28
CA VAL A 322 4.43 -6.90 -26.00
C VAL A 322 4.34 -8.25 -26.70
N THR A 323 5.48 -8.84 -27.01
CA THR A 323 5.59 -10.23 -27.45
C THR A 323 6.22 -11.05 -26.31
N ARG A 324 5.58 -12.16 -25.94
CA ARG A 324 6.08 -13.10 -24.93
C ARG A 324 6.79 -14.26 -25.60
N TYR A 325 8.03 -14.47 -25.22
CA TYR A 325 8.85 -15.60 -25.62
C TYR A 325 8.91 -16.61 -24.47
N ASP A 326 8.39 -17.82 -24.71
CA ASP A 326 8.32 -18.87 -23.71
C ASP A 326 9.60 -19.69 -23.72
N LEU A 327 10.48 -19.41 -22.75
CA LEU A 327 11.74 -20.12 -22.54
C LEU A 327 11.47 -21.45 -21.82
N ASN A 328 11.89 -22.56 -22.43
CA ASN A 328 11.96 -23.86 -21.77
C ASN A 328 13.38 -24.03 -21.17
N PRO A 329 13.56 -23.82 -19.86
CA PRO A 329 14.88 -23.82 -19.26
C PRO A 329 15.44 -25.24 -19.12
N SER A 330 16.75 -25.38 -19.28
CA SER A 330 17.41 -26.66 -19.00
C SER A 330 17.24 -27.10 -17.55
N PRO A 331 17.17 -28.42 -17.26
CA PRO A 331 17.03 -28.94 -15.90
C PRO A 331 18.07 -28.38 -14.94
N GLY A 332 17.61 -27.89 -13.77
CA GLY A 332 18.48 -27.29 -12.74
C GLY A 332 18.61 -25.77 -12.84
N THR A 333 18.01 -25.11 -13.83
CA THR A 333 17.94 -23.65 -13.94
C THR A 333 16.93 -23.10 -12.91
N LYS A 334 17.42 -22.23 -12.02
CA LYS A 334 16.53 -21.55 -11.04
C LYS A 334 15.82 -20.38 -11.71
N THR A 335 14.51 -20.36 -11.66
CA THR A 335 13.66 -19.29 -12.22
C THR A 335 14.05 -17.90 -11.66
N SER A 336 14.35 -17.81 -10.35
CA SER A 336 14.78 -16.55 -9.72
C SER A 336 16.04 -15.96 -10.35
N ARG A 337 16.96 -16.79 -10.88
CA ARG A 337 18.14 -16.33 -11.59
C ARG A 337 17.77 -15.66 -12.92
N VAL A 338 16.83 -16.24 -13.67
CA VAL A 338 16.37 -15.66 -14.94
C VAL A 338 15.63 -14.34 -14.69
N VAL A 339 14.74 -14.31 -13.68
CA VAL A 339 14.01 -13.09 -13.29
C VAL A 339 14.94 -11.96 -12.87
N SER A 340 16.05 -12.27 -12.18
CA SER A 340 17.01 -11.23 -11.75
C SER A 340 17.82 -10.61 -12.90
N LEU A 341 17.87 -11.25 -14.07
CA LEU A 341 18.57 -10.78 -15.26
C LEU A 341 17.70 -9.93 -16.19
N ALA A 342 16.48 -9.60 -15.82
CA ALA A 342 15.56 -8.85 -16.67
C ALA A 342 16.14 -7.53 -17.19
N ASP A 343 16.85 -6.78 -16.34
CA ASP A 343 17.47 -5.50 -16.69
C ASP A 343 18.70 -5.71 -17.64
N ASP A 344 19.44 -6.79 -17.45
CA ASP A 344 20.59 -7.16 -18.32
C ASP A 344 20.10 -7.65 -19.69
N ILE A 345 19.03 -8.44 -19.72
CA ILE A 345 18.39 -8.88 -20.96
C ILE A 345 17.85 -7.66 -21.72
N ALA A 346 17.18 -6.72 -21.03
CA ALA A 346 16.65 -5.51 -21.65
C ALA A 346 17.78 -4.72 -22.35
N ARG A 347 18.91 -4.52 -21.67
CA ARG A 347 20.07 -3.84 -22.24
C ARG A 347 20.63 -4.59 -23.46
N SER A 348 20.79 -5.90 -23.38
CA SER A 348 21.37 -6.71 -24.46
C SER A 348 20.45 -6.80 -25.68
N MET A 349 19.13 -6.80 -25.45
CA MET A 349 18.10 -6.78 -26.51
C MET A 349 17.78 -5.36 -27.01
N SER A 350 18.44 -4.32 -26.49
CA SER A 350 18.16 -2.91 -26.79
C SER A 350 16.68 -2.53 -26.57
N ALA A 351 16.04 -3.18 -25.59
CA ALA A 351 14.65 -2.92 -25.22
C ALA A 351 14.55 -1.92 -24.05
N VAL A 352 13.50 -1.11 -24.02
CA VAL A 352 13.26 -0.13 -22.95
C VAL A 352 13.12 -0.81 -21.58
N SER A 353 12.44 -1.95 -21.55
CA SER A 353 12.23 -2.77 -20.36
C SER A 353 11.86 -4.20 -20.78
N VAL A 354 12.26 -5.18 -20.01
CA VAL A 354 11.90 -6.60 -20.19
C VAL A 354 11.32 -7.11 -18.89
N ARG A 355 10.18 -7.81 -18.98
CA ARG A 355 9.62 -8.51 -17.84
C ARG A 355 9.81 -10.00 -18.00
N VAL A 356 10.31 -10.64 -16.94
CA VAL A 356 10.49 -12.09 -16.89
C VAL A 356 9.56 -12.65 -15.81
N ALA A 357 8.66 -13.55 -16.19
CA ALA A 357 7.68 -14.12 -15.28
C ALA A 357 7.45 -15.61 -15.54
N VAL A 358 7.04 -16.35 -14.51
CA VAL A 358 6.61 -17.75 -14.66
C VAL A 358 5.25 -17.78 -15.35
N VAL A 359 5.10 -18.66 -16.33
CA VAL A 359 3.81 -18.87 -16.99
C VAL A 359 3.00 -19.92 -16.20
N PRO A 360 1.87 -19.53 -15.59
CA PRO A 360 1.09 -20.45 -14.77
C PRO A 360 0.59 -21.65 -15.55
N GLY A 361 0.75 -22.85 -14.99
CA GLY A 361 0.29 -24.11 -15.60
C GLY A 361 1.21 -24.67 -16.70
N GLN A 362 2.35 -24.03 -16.96
CA GLN A 362 3.35 -24.50 -17.94
C GLN A 362 4.75 -24.52 -17.30
N ASN A 363 5.60 -25.41 -17.75
CA ASN A 363 7.00 -25.48 -17.27
C ASN A 363 7.92 -24.58 -18.11
N VAL A 364 7.49 -23.34 -18.34
CA VAL A 364 8.22 -22.35 -19.12
C VAL A 364 8.34 -21.03 -18.37
N ILE A 365 9.34 -20.24 -18.72
CA ILE A 365 9.54 -18.89 -18.22
C ILE A 365 9.23 -17.93 -19.38
N GLY A 366 8.22 -17.08 -19.20
CA GLY A 366 7.86 -16.06 -20.18
C GLY A 366 8.83 -14.88 -20.09
N VAL A 367 9.45 -14.53 -21.20
CA VAL A 367 10.24 -13.30 -21.38
C VAL A 367 9.42 -12.37 -22.28
N GLU A 368 8.97 -11.26 -21.70
CA GLU A 368 8.08 -10.32 -22.38
C GLU A 368 8.91 -9.14 -22.91
N LEU A 369 9.01 -9.03 -24.23
CA LEU A 369 9.70 -7.96 -24.93
C LEU A 369 8.70 -6.96 -25.51
N PRO A 370 8.93 -5.65 -25.39
CA PRO A 370 8.06 -4.63 -26.00
C PRO A 370 8.13 -4.70 -27.53
N ASN A 371 6.99 -4.55 -28.19
CA ASN A 371 6.94 -4.42 -29.64
C ASN A 371 7.54 -3.05 -30.05
N LEU A 372 8.13 -2.98 -31.22
CA LEU A 372 8.62 -1.73 -31.81
C LEU A 372 7.45 -0.80 -32.12
N ASP A 373 6.44 -1.34 -32.81
CA ASP A 373 5.17 -0.66 -33.07
C ASP A 373 4.13 -1.23 -32.11
N ARG A 374 3.63 -0.36 -31.21
CA ARG A 374 2.67 -0.73 -30.18
C ARG A 374 1.27 -0.29 -30.58
N GLU A 375 0.32 -1.21 -30.53
CA GLU A 375 -1.08 -0.90 -30.75
C GLU A 375 -1.68 -0.24 -29.51
N THR A 376 -2.49 0.80 -29.72
CA THR A 376 -3.32 1.38 -28.66
C THR A 376 -4.60 0.56 -28.56
N VAL A 377 -4.85 -0.02 -27.39
CA VAL A 377 -6.11 -0.73 -27.10
C VAL A 377 -7.20 0.32 -26.85
N LEU A 378 -8.25 0.36 -27.64
CA LEU A 378 -9.35 1.31 -27.47
C LEU A 378 -10.48 0.72 -26.62
N LEU A 379 -11.16 1.57 -25.82
CA LEU A 379 -12.28 1.14 -24.98
C LEU A 379 -13.41 0.56 -25.85
N ARG A 380 -13.70 1.18 -26.98
CA ARG A 380 -14.72 0.73 -27.93
C ARG A 380 -14.54 -0.72 -28.36
N GLU A 381 -13.32 -1.15 -28.65
CA GLU A 381 -13.04 -2.54 -29.06
C GLU A 381 -13.47 -3.57 -28.02
N ILE A 382 -13.35 -3.21 -26.73
CA ILE A 382 -13.74 -4.11 -25.66
C ILE A 382 -15.24 -4.10 -25.46
N LEU A 383 -15.89 -2.94 -25.57
CA LEU A 383 -17.33 -2.81 -25.47
C LEU A 383 -18.07 -3.47 -26.65
N GLU A 384 -17.46 -3.54 -27.84
CA GLU A 384 -17.99 -4.25 -29.02
C GLU A 384 -17.68 -5.77 -29.00
N SER A 385 -16.85 -6.26 -28.07
CA SER A 385 -16.45 -7.67 -28.01
C SER A 385 -17.60 -8.59 -27.58
N GLU A 386 -17.58 -9.84 -28.08
CA GLU A 386 -18.52 -10.89 -27.65
C GLU A 386 -18.47 -11.09 -26.13
N LYS A 387 -17.28 -11.00 -25.50
CA LYS A 387 -17.12 -11.15 -24.04
C LYS A 387 -17.86 -10.08 -23.24
N TRP A 388 -18.00 -8.87 -23.79
CA TRP A 388 -18.78 -7.80 -23.16
C TRP A 388 -20.28 -8.04 -23.30
N HIS A 389 -20.73 -8.43 -24.45
CA HIS A 389 -22.15 -8.66 -24.72
C HIS A 389 -22.70 -9.90 -23.98
N ASP A 390 -21.94 -10.97 -23.95
CA ASP A 390 -22.35 -12.25 -23.35
C ASP A 390 -22.15 -12.30 -21.81
N THR A 391 -21.58 -11.22 -21.21
CA THR A 391 -21.31 -11.21 -19.78
C THR A 391 -22.61 -11.17 -18.98
N LYS A 392 -22.70 -12.09 -18.00
CA LYS A 392 -23.78 -12.11 -16.98
C LYS A 392 -23.37 -11.36 -15.71
N SER A 393 -22.30 -10.61 -15.78
CA SER A 393 -21.76 -9.84 -14.66
C SER A 393 -22.74 -8.78 -14.22
N SER A 394 -22.83 -8.58 -12.90
CA SER A 394 -23.68 -7.53 -12.32
C SER A 394 -23.11 -6.14 -12.61
N ILE A 395 -21.79 -5.96 -12.48
CA ILE A 395 -21.10 -4.69 -12.77
C ILE A 395 -19.87 -5.04 -13.63
N PRO A 396 -20.03 -5.20 -14.96
CA PRO A 396 -18.91 -5.50 -15.82
C PRO A 396 -18.00 -4.27 -15.97
N VAL A 397 -16.69 -4.50 -15.88
CA VAL A 397 -15.66 -3.50 -16.07
C VAL A 397 -14.70 -3.98 -17.16
N ALA A 398 -14.49 -3.15 -18.17
CA ALA A 398 -13.55 -3.38 -19.27
C ALA A 398 -12.14 -3.08 -18.76
N LEU A 399 -11.33 -4.12 -18.49
CA LEU A 399 -9.96 -3.94 -18.00
C LEU A 399 -8.94 -3.77 -19.13
N GLY A 400 -9.20 -4.26 -20.33
CA GLY A 400 -8.26 -4.15 -21.45
C GLY A 400 -8.10 -5.44 -22.24
N LYS A 401 -6.92 -5.66 -22.82
CA LYS A 401 -6.52 -6.89 -23.51
C LYS A 401 -5.36 -7.57 -22.78
N ASP A 402 -5.35 -8.90 -22.80
CA ASP A 402 -4.19 -9.67 -22.30
C ASP A 402 -3.02 -9.63 -23.31
N ILE A 403 -1.93 -10.33 -22.95
CA ILE A 403 -0.74 -10.43 -23.83
C ILE A 403 -1.08 -11.05 -25.19
N ALA A 404 -2.12 -11.89 -25.29
CA ALA A 404 -2.54 -12.50 -26.53
C ALA A 404 -3.50 -11.63 -27.36
N GLY A 405 -3.86 -10.44 -26.87
CA GLY A 405 -4.82 -9.54 -27.49
C GLY A 405 -6.29 -9.88 -27.21
N GLU A 406 -6.57 -10.83 -26.32
CA GLU A 406 -7.93 -11.21 -25.95
C GLU A 406 -8.53 -10.18 -24.96
N PRO A 407 -9.78 -9.72 -25.17
CA PRO A 407 -10.41 -8.76 -24.29
C PRO A 407 -10.67 -9.36 -22.89
N ILE A 408 -10.38 -8.56 -21.87
CA ILE A 408 -10.55 -8.91 -20.46
C ILE A 408 -11.64 -8.04 -19.85
N VAL A 409 -12.76 -8.65 -19.55
CA VAL A 409 -13.89 -8.06 -18.81
C VAL A 409 -14.00 -8.78 -17.48
N ARG A 410 -14.15 -8.02 -16.39
CA ARG A 410 -14.30 -8.56 -15.04
C ARG A 410 -15.52 -7.98 -14.35
N ASP A 411 -16.10 -8.74 -13.44
CA ASP A 411 -17.23 -8.29 -12.64
C ASP A 411 -16.74 -7.62 -11.35
N LEU A 412 -17.02 -6.34 -11.19
CA LEU A 412 -16.69 -5.61 -9.96
C LEU A 412 -17.43 -6.21 -8.74
N SER A 413 -18.61 -6.78 -8.90
CA SER A 413 -19.33 -7.44 -7.81
C SER A 413 -18.64 -8.73 -7.32
N ALA A 414 -17.87 -9.38 -8.20
CA ALA A 414 -17.02 -10.52 -7.84
C ALA A 414 -15.69 -10.09 -7.20
N MET A 415 -15.22 -8.87 -7.53
CA MET A 415 -14.04 -8.19 -6.98
C MET A 415 -14.50 -6.97 -6.16
N PRO A 416 -15.20 -7.13 -5.05
CA PRO A 416 -16.06 -6.08 -4.48
C PRO A 416 -15.33 -4.78 -4.19
N HIS A 417 -14.02 -4.84 -3.98
CA HIS A 417 -13.16 -3.69 -3.70
C HIS A 417 -11.88 -3.83 -4.50
N LEU A 418 -11.59 -2.83 -5.31
CA LEU A 418 -10.46 -2.79 -6.23
C LEU A 418 -9.49 -1.69 -5.81
N LEU A 419 -8.23 -2.05 -5.61
CA LEU A 419 -7.14 -1.11 -5.40
C LEU A 419 -6.40 -0.89 -6.71
N VAL A 420 -6.23 0.37 -7.11
CA VAL A 420 -5.52 0.78 -8.32
C VAL A 420 -4.36 1.70 -7.95
N ALA A 421 -3.13 1.36 -8.33
CA ALA A 421 -1.99 2.20 -7.99
C ALA A 421 -1.02 2.34 -9.16
N GLY A 422 -0.36 3.50 -9.28
CA GLY A 422 0.63 3.78 -10.32
C GLY A 422 1.07 5.23 -10.33
N THR A 423 2.23 5.52 -10.92
CA THR A 423 2.76 6.89 -11.01
C THR A 423 1.99 7.74 -12.02
N THR A 424 2.17 9.06 -11.95
CA THR A 424 1.62 9.99 -12.93
C THR A 424 2.09 9.62 -14.34
N GLY A 425 1.19 9.64 -15.31
CA GLY A 425 1.47 9.25 -16.71
C GLY A 425 1.54 7.75 -16.96
N SER A 426 1.34 6.89 -15.94
CA SER A 426 1.30 5.42 -16.12
C SER A 426 0.03 4.92 -16.79
N GLY A 427 -1.03 5.72 -16.86
CA GLY A 427 -2.34 5.37 -17.42
C GLY A 427 -3.42 5.08 -16.36
N LYS A 428 -3.14 5.36 -15.06
CA LYS A 428 -4.08 5.15 -13.95
C LYS A 428 -5.41 5.87 -14.17
N SER A 429 -5.38 7.17 -14.43
CA SER A 429 -6.58 8.00 -14.59
C SER A 429 -7.41 7.58 -15.81
N VAL A 430 -6.76 7.31 -16.93
CA VAL A 430 -7.43 6.80 -18.14
C VAL A 430 -8.14 5.47 -17.85
N ALA A 431 -7.52 4.58 -17.09
CA ALA A 431 -8.15 3.30 -16.73
C ALA A 431 -9.30 3.48 -15.74
N VAL A 432 -9.20 4.40 -14.78
CA VAL A 432 -10.32 4.74 -13.87
C VAL A 432 -11.50 5.30 -14.68
N ASN A 433 -11.25 6.20 -15.62
CA ASN A 433 -12.27 6.70 -16.56
C ASN A 433 -12.88 5.56 -17.39
N GLY A 434 -12.07 4.65 -17.92
CA GLY A 434 -12.54 3.46 -18.63
C GLY A 434 -13.44 2.55 -17.78
N MET A 435 -13.14 2.43 -16.47
CA MET A 435 -13.98 1.67 -15.53
C MET A 435 -15.31 2.37 -15.27
N ILE A 436 -15.31 3.69 -15.04
CA ILE A 436 -16.52 4.49 -14.84
C ILE A 436 -17.39 4.42 -16.09
N LEU A 437 -16.82 4.65 -17.29
CA LEU A 437 -17.55 4.53 -18.55
C LEU A 437 -18.14 3.13 -18.74
N SER A 438 -17.39 2.07 -18.39
CA SER A 438 -17.93 0.69 -18.45
C SER A 438 -19.22 0.55 -17.65
N ILE A 439 -19.30 1.17 -16.47
CA ILE A 439 -20.50 1.16 -15.62
C ILE A 439 -21.62 1.96 -16.30
N LEU A 440 -21.32 3.15 -16.81
CA LEU A 440 -22.29 4.03 -17.47
C LEU A 440 -22.84 3.45 -18.77
N TYR A 441 -22.08 2.63 -19.48
CA TYR A 441 -22.52 1.90 -20.68
C TYR A 441 -23.42 0.68 -20.38
N LYS A 442 -23.52 0.27 -19.12
CA LYS A 442 -24.28 -0.93 -18.72
C LYS A 442 -25.47 -0.63 -17.82
N HIS A 443 -25.41 0.42 -17.04
CA HIS A 443 -26.37 0.72 -15.97
C HIS A 443 -27.06 2.06 -16.18
N THR A 444 -28.34 2.09 -15.79
CA THR A 444 -29.14 3.33 -15.65
C THR A 444 -29.01 3.88 -14.23
N PRO A 445 -29.36 5.15 -13.96
CA PRO A 445 -29.35 5.71 -12.61
C PRO A 445 -30.19 4.94 -11.58
N GLU A 446 -31.22 4.24 -12.03
CA GLU A 446 -32.07 3.41 -11.17
C GLU A 446 -31.37 2.10 -10.73
N THR A 447 -30.43 1.61 -11.52
CA THR A 447 -29.77 0.31 -11.28
C THR A 447 -28.40 0.45 -10.62
N CYS A 448 -27.72 1.59 -10.86
CA CYS A 448 -26.40 1.87 -10.27
C CYS A 448 -26.20 3.36 -10.05
N ARG A 449 -25.79 3.71 -8.84
CA ARG A 449 -25.45 5.07 -8.41
C ARG A 449 -23.97 5.19 -8.13
N LEU A 450 -23.43 6.41 -8.28
CA LEU A 450 -22.01 6.70 -8.12
C LEU A 450 -21.76 7.73 -7.04
N ILE A 451 -20.69 7.55 -6.27
CA ILE A 451 -20.07 8.57 -5.43
C ILE A 451 -18.63 8.73 -5.93
N LEU A 452 -18.30 9.92 -6.43
CA LEU A 452 -16.99 10.23 -6.98
C LEU A 452 -16.24 11.15 -6.03
N VAL A 453 -14.99 10.79 -5.70
CA VAL A 453 -14.12 11.56 -4.80
C VAL A 453 -12.85 11.93 -5.53
N ASP A 454 -12.64 13.22 -5.78
CA ASP A 454 -11.48 13.77 -6.47
C ASP A 454 -10.90 14.96 -5.69
N PRO A 455 -10.01 14.72 -4.73
CA PRO A 455 -9.43 15.80 -3.92
C PRO A 455 -8.53 16.77 -4.71
N LYS A 456 -8.19 16.43 -5.96
CA LYS A 456 -7.37 17.29 -6.84
C LYS A 456 -8.17 18.11 -7.84
N MET A 457 -9.45 17.83 -8.03
CA MET A 457 -10.35 18.47 -9.00
C MET A 457 -9.90 18.36 -10.47
N LEU A 458 -9.17 17.31 -10.83
CA LEU A 458 -8.53 17.20 -12.14
C LEU A 458 -9.07 16.06 -13.02
N GLU A 459 -9.46 14.94 -12.41
CA GLU A 459 -9.69 13.68 -13.12
C GLU A 459 -11.19 13.32 -13.25
N LEU A 460 -11.97 13.54 -12.17
CA LEU A 460 -13.36 13.12 -12.09
C LEU A 460 -14.37 14.26 -12.16
N SER A 461 -13.93 15.51 -12.13
CA SER A 461 -14.81 16.69 -12.17
C SER A 461 -15.63 16.78 -13.45
N VAL A 462 -15.18 16.17 -14.55
CA VAL A 462 -15.93 16.10 -15.82
C VAL A 462 -17.30 15.43 -15.67
N TYR A 463 -17.43 14.46 -14.75
CA TYR A 463 -18.66 13.72 -14.48
C TYR A 463 -19.68 14.47 -13.63
N ASP A 464 -19.33 15.66 -13.10
CA ASP A 464 -20.27 16.41 -12.26
C ASP A 464 -21.56 16.72 -13.02
N GLY A 465 -22.70 16.48 -12.40
CA GLY A 465 -24.02 16.70 -12.98
C GLY A 465 -24.60 15.53 -13.80
N ILE A 466 -23.98 14.35 -13.86
CA ILE A 466 -24.62 13.16 -14.48
C ILE A 466 -25.70 12.56 -13.58
N PRO A 467 -26.79 12.01 -14.12
CA PRO A 467 -27.93 11.47 -13.34
C PRO A 467 -27.57 10.34 -12.36
N HIS A 468 -26.45 9.66 -12.56
CA HIS A 468 -25.98 8.57 -11.71
C HIS A 468 -25.40 9.02 -10.36
N LEU A 469 -25.05 10.29 -10.20
CA LEU A 469 -24.42 10.78 -8.99
C LEU A 469 -25.39 10.85 -7.81
N LEU A 470 -24.95 10.37 -6.65
CA LEU A 470 -25.64 10.56 -5.36
C LEU A 470 -25.31 11.89 -4.69
N THR A 471 -24.17 12.47 -5.02
CA THR A 471 -23.69 13.78 -4.52
C THR A 471 -22.84 14.41 -5.61
N PRO A 472 -22.70 15.75 -5.64
CA PRO A 472 -21.69 16.39 -6.48
C PRO A 472 -20.32 15.74 -6.26
N VAL A 473 -19.42 15.83 -7.25
CA VAL A 473 -18.07 15.26 -7.10
C VAL A 473 -17.40 15.84 -5.85
N VAL A 474 -17.03 14.95 -4.93
CA VAL A 474 -16.51 15.34 -3.60
C VAL A 474 -15.04 15.72 -3.74
N THR A 475 -14.72 16.97 -3.48
CA THR A 475 -13.37 17.52 -3.63
C THR A 475 -12.68 17.78 -2.29
N GLU A 476 -13.44 17.97 -1.22
CA GLU A 476 -12.93 18.27 0.10
C GLU A 476 -12.70 16.97 0.91
N PRO A 477 -11.50 16.76 1.48
CA PRO A 477 -11.21 15.56 2.25
C PRO A 477 -12.18 15.31 3.43
N PRO A 478 -12.63 16.30 4.22
CA PRO A 478 -13.63 16.06 5.26
C PRO A 478 -14.94 15.52 4.71
N LYS A 479 -15.44 16.06 3.58
CA LYS A 479 -16.67 15.58 2.94
C LYS A 479 -16.50 14.17 2.38
N ALA A 480 -15.29 13.82 1.89
CA ALA A 480 -14.99 12.46 1.46
C ALA A 480 -15.08 11.44 2.61
N VAL A 481 -14.63 11.81 3.81
CA VAL A 481 -14.81 10.98 5.01
C VAL A 481 -16.29 10.81 5.35
N MET A 482 -17.09 11.89 5.25
CA MET A 482 -18.53 11.82 5.46
C MET A 482 -19.23 10.90 4.47
N ALA A 483 -18.87 11.00 3.18
CA ALA A 483 -19.39 10.12 2.14
C ALA A 483 -19.07 8.63 2.41
N LEU A 484 -17.86 8.33 2.87
CA LEU A 484 -17.48 6.95 3.25
C LEU A 484 -18.23 6.48 4.50
N LYS A 485 -18.41 7.33 5.51
CA LYS A 485 -19.23 7.02 6.69
C LYS A 485 -20.71 6.84 6.32
N TRP A 486 -21.24 7.65 5.40
CA TRP A 486 -22.58 7.45 4.85
C TRP A 486 -22.71 6.10 4.16
N ALA A 487 -21.76 5.72 3.32
CA ALA A 487 -21.77 4.42 2.64
C ALA A 487 -21.76 3.24 3.65
N VAL A 488 -21.10 3.39 4.80
CA VAL A 488 -21.17 2.40 5.90
C VAL A 488 -22.57 2.35 6.51
N ARG A 489 -23.19 3.50 6.78
CA ARG A 489 -24.58 3.55 7.31
C ARG A 489 -25.57 2.93 6.33
N GLU A 490 -25.51 3.34 5.06
CA GLU A 490 -26.36 2.79 3.99
C GLU A 490 -26.20 1.27 3.89
N MET A 491 -24.99 0.76 3.98
CA MET A 491 -24.73 -0.68 4.03
C MET A 491 -25.47 -1.34 5.20
N GLU A 492 -25.41 -0.77 6.39
CA GLU A 492 -26.07 -1.32 7.59
C GLU A 492 -27.60 -1.25 7.46
N GLU A 493 -28.14 -0.20 6.88
CA GLU A 493 -29.58 -0.07 6.61
C GLU A 493 -30.07 -1.08 5.56
N ARG A 494 -29.28 -1.31 4.51
CA ARG A 494 -29.55 -2.37 3.53
C ARG A 494 -29.57 -3.75 4.19
N TYR A 495 -28.63 -4.02 5.10
CA TYR A 495 -28.65 -5.29 5.85
C TYR A 495 -29.92 -5.44 6.70
N LYS A 496 -30.36 -4.37 7.38
CA LYS A 496 -31.63 -4.38 8.13
C LYS A 496 -32.80 -4.66 7.20
N SER A 497 -32.85 -4.02 6.04
CA SER A 497 -33.90 -4.21 5.03
C SER A 497 -33.92 -5.63 4.44
N MET A 498 -32.75 -6.16 4.08
CA MET A 498 -32.59 -7.54 3.62
C MET A 498 -33.01 -8.57 4.68
N SER A 499 -32.66 -8.33 5.94
CA SER A 499 -33.04 -9.18 7.06
C SER A 499 -34.57 -9.22 7.26
N LYS A 500 -35.26 -8.06 7.14
CA LYS A 500 -36.74 -8.00 7.23
C LYS A 500 -37.43 -8.86 6.17
N VAL A 501 -36.83 -8.98 4.98
CA VAL A 501 -37.34 -9.80 3.85
C VAL A 501 -36.81 -11.24 3.89
N GLY A 502 -35.82 -11.55 4.74
CA GLY A 502 -35.23 -12.89 4.88
C GLY A 502 -34.29 -13.28 3.73
N VAL A 503 -33.64 -12.31 3.09
CA VAL A 503 -32.70 -12.52 1.97
C VAL A 503 -31.26 -12.19 2.39
N ARG A 504 -30.28 -12.78 1.67
CA ARG A 504 -28.85 -12.69 2.04
C ARG A 504 -28.04 -11.69 1.23
N ASN A 505 -28.57 -11.18 0.12
CA ASN A 505 -27.91 -10.25 -0.77
C ASN A 505 -28.88 -9.36 -1.51
N ILE A 506 -28.37 -8.25 -2.05
CA ILE A 506 -29.15 -7.23 -2.77
C ILE A 506 -29.89 -7.77 -3.99
N SER A 507 -29.26 -8.69 -4.75
CA SER A 507 -29.91 -9.30 -5.93
C SER A 507 -31.13 -10.14 -5.53
N GLY A 508 -31.03 -10.89 -4.44
CA GLY A 508 -32.15 -11.63 -3.88
C GLY A 508 -33.25 -10.70 -3.36
N TYR A 509 -32.85 -9.58 -2.73
CA TYR A 509 -33.79 -8.54 -2.26
C TYR A 509 -34.57 -7.94 -3.43
N ASN A 510 -33.91 -7.42 -4.44
CA ASN A 510 -34.53 -6.82 -5.61
C ASN A 510 -35.40 -7.83 -6.38
N LYS A 511 -34.95 -9.10 -6.48
CA LYS A 511 -35.75 -10.16 -7.11
C LYS A 511 -37.05 -10.44 -6.31
N ARG A 512 -37.01 -10.49 -4.99
CA ARG A 512 -38.19 -10.70 -4.13
C ARG A 512 -39.18 -9.53 -4.21
N LEU A 513 -38.64 -8.28 -4.24
CA LEU A 513 -39.47 -7.08 -4.44
C LEU A 513 -40.15 -7.09 -5.82
N ALA A 514 -39.41 -7.43 -6.88
CA ALA A 514 -39.98 -7.52 -8.23
C ALA A 514 -41.08 -8.59 -8.31
N GLN A 515 -40.92 -9.73 -7.64
CA GLN A 515 -41.95 -10.78 -7.55
C GLN A 515 -43.20 -10.29 -6.78
N ALA A 516 -42.99 -9.62 -5.63
CA ALA A 516 -44.10 -9.08 -4.85
C ALA A 516 -44.88 -8.02 -5.66
N LYS A 517 -44.17 -7.12 -6.36
CA LYS A 517 -44.78 -6.12 -7.24
C LYS A 517 -45.56 -6.77 -8.41
N ALA A 518 -45.04 -7.83 -9.00
CA ALA A 518 -45.70 -8.56 -10.08
C ALA A 518 -46.98 -9.31 -9.59
N ASN A 519 -46.93 -9.83 -8.36
CA ASN A 519 -48.05 -10.55 -7.74
C ASN A 519 -49.06 -9.62 -7.06
N GLY A 520 -48.78 -8.31 -6.97
CA GLY A 520 -49.63 -7.36 -6.18
C GLY A 520 -49.58 -7.61 -4.67
N GLU A 521 -48.53 -8.27 -4.14
CA GLU A 521 -48.38 -8.57 -2.73
C GLU A 521 -47.73 -7.34 -2.02
N THR A 522 -48.30 -6.94 -0.86
CA THR A 522 -47.62 -6.02 0.06
C THR A 522 -46.73 -6.82 1.00
N LEU A 523 -45.46 -6.45 1.04
CA LEU A 523 -44.53 -7.06 1.99
C LEU A 523 -44.56 -6.27 3.29
N SER A 524 -44.97 -6.91 4.38
CA SER A 524 -44.98 -6.31 5.73
C SER A 524 -44.00 -7.05 6.64
N HIS A 525 -43.45 -6.33 7.59
CA HIS A 525 -42.60 -6.88 8.64
C HIS A 525 -43.18 -6.53 10.00
N ARG A 526 -43.36 -7.56 10.82
CA ARG A 526 -43.95 -7.41 12.15
C ARG A 526 -42.88 -6.90 13.13
N VAL A 527 -43.06 -5.68 13.62
CA VAL A 527 -42.16 -5.01 14.55
C VAL A 527 -42.85 -4.88 15.90
N GLN A 528 -42.12 -5.19 16.98
CA GLN A 528 -42.61 -4.91 18.33
C GLN A 528 -42.44 -3.41 18.61
N THR A 529 -43.56 -2.69 18.74
CA THR A 529 -43.59 -1.24 18.98
C THR A 529 -43.68 -0.85 20.45
N GLY A 530 -44.04 -1.81 21.33
CA GLY A 530 -44.11 -1.54 22.73
C GLY A 530 -44.63 -2.74 23.54
N PHE A 531 -44.97 -2.46 24.79
CA PHE A 531 -45.69 -3.38 25.67
C PHE A 531 -47.02 -2.75 26.08
N ASP A 532 -48.06 -3.53 26.09
CA ASP A 532 -49.37 -3.12 26.61
C ASP A 532 -49.23 -2.77 28.10
N PRO A 533 -49.60 -1.55 28.52
CA PRO A 533 -49.44 -1.11 29.91
C PRO A 533 -50.26 -1.92 30.91
N GLU A 534 -51.40 -2.52 30.47
CA GLU A 534 -52.28 -3.26 31.36
C GLU A 534 -51.93 -4.76 31.44
N THR A 535 -51.52 -5.35 30.32
CA THR A 535 -51.29 -6.81 30.24
C THR A 535 -49.79 -7.20 30.19
N GLY A 536 -48.88 -6.24 30.03
CA GLY A 536 -47.46 -6.48 29.91
C GLY A 536 -47.04 -7.29 28.65
N LYS A 537 -47.97 -7.50 27.72
CA LYS A 537 -47.70 -8.24 26.47
C LYS A 537 -47.11 -7.33 25.43
N PRO A 538 -46.18 -7.86 24.61
CA PRO A 538 -45.59 -7.07 23.51
C PRO A 538 -46.68 -6.72 22.47
N ILE A 539 -46.73 -5.46 22.08
CA ILE A 539 -47.56 -4.94 20.99
C ILE A 539 -46.73 -5.05 19.70
N TYR A 540 -47.34 -5.61 18.66
CA TYR A 540 -46.73 -5.75 17.35
C TYR A 540 -47.52 -4.95 16.33
N GLU A 541 -46.80 -4.24 15.48
CA GLU A 541 -47.35 -3.55 14.32
C GLU A 541 -46.72 -4.09 13.04
N ASP A 542 -47.53 -4.25 12.01
CA ASP A 542 -47.05 -4.64 10.69
C ASP A 542 -46.66 -3.37 9.92
N GLN A 543 -45.34 -3.20 9.67
CA GLN A 543 -44.82 -2.09 8.90
C GLN A 543 -44.62 -2.54 7.43
N ASP A 544 -45.22 -1.79 6.50
CA ASP A 544 -45.07 -2.06 5.06
C ASP A 544 -43.65 -1.74 4.59
N ILE A 545 -43.15 -2.63 3.78
CA ILE A 545 -41.82 -2.48 3.14
C ILE A 545 -42.02 -1.84 1.77
N SER A 546 -41.27 -0.76 1.49
CA SER A 546 -41.26 -0.14 0.17
C SER A 546 -40.83 -1.17 -0.91
N LEU A 547 -41.59 -1.25 -1.98
CA LEU A 547 -41.32 -2.17 -3.10
C LEU A 547 -40.34 -1.59 -4.14
N ASN A 548 -39.61 -0.51 -3.81
CA ASN A 548 -38.62 0.08 -4.69
C ASN A 548 -37.31 -0.72 -4.63
N PRO A 549 -36.77 -1.14 -5.79
CA PRO A 549 -35.50 -1.84 -5.82
C PRO A 549 -34.36 -0.92 -5.35
N LEU A 550 -33.41 -1.47 -4.62
CA LEU A 550 -32.21 -0.75 -4.19
C LEU A 550 -31.16 -0.79 -5.30
N PRO A 551 -30.61 0.37 -5.74
CA PRO A 551 -29.55 0.41 -6.72
C PRO A 551 -28.22 -0.13 -6.17
N LEU A 552 -27.34 -0.59 -7.06
CA LEU A 552 -25.93 -0.79 -6.72
C LEU A 552 -25.28 0.57 -6.48
N ILE A 553 -24.26 0.62 -5.63
CA ILE A 553 -23.50 1.85 -5.37
C ILE A 553 -22.03 1.57 -5.63
N VAL A 554 -21.40 2.43 -6.43
CA VAL A 554 -19.96 2.38 -6.65
C VAL A 554 -19.30 3.68 -6.17
N VAL A 555 -18.40 3.54 -5.21
CA VAL A 555 -17.61 4.64 -4.69
C VAL A 555 -16.25 4.63 -5.40
N VAL A 556 -15.89 5.70 -6.09
CA VAL A 556 -14.60 5.84 -6.77
C VAL A 556 -13.80 6.94 -6.11
N ILE A 557 -12.59 6.62 -5.69
CA ILE A 557 -11.64 7.55 -5.06
C ILE A 557 -10.42 7.62 -5.95
N ASP A 558 -10.13 8.80 -6.55
CA ASP A 558 -9.00 8.95 -7.46
C ASP A 558 -7.65 9.01 -6.73
N GLU A 559 -7.58 9.68 -5.58
CA GLU A 559 -6.33 9.79 -4.82
C GLU A 559 -6.57 9.61 -3.32
N VAL A 560 -6.48 8.37 -2.85
CA VAL A 560 -6.68 8.08 -1.42
C VAL A 560 -5.53 8.62 -0.55
N ALA A 561 -4.34 8.83 -1.11
CA ALA A 561 -3.20 9.35 -0.34
C ALA A 561 -3.49 10.72 0.27
N ASP A 562 -4.17 11.60 -0.46
CA ASP A 562 -4.49 12.94 0.03
C ASP A 562 -5.54 12.91 1.15
N LEU A 563 -6.45 11.95 1.10
CA LEU A 563 -7.42 11.69 2.17
C LEU A 563 -6.73 11.09 3.42
N MET A 564 -5.81 10.15 3.23
CA MET A 564 -5.07 9.50 4.33
C MET A 564 -4.22 10.48 5.14
N LEU A 565 -3.72 11.55 4.50
CA LEU A 565 -2.97 12.61 5.17
C LEU A 565 -3.83 13.43 6.14
N VAL A 566 -5.12 13.60 5.85
CA VAL A 566 -6.04 14.45 6.63
C VAL A 566 -6.75 13.64 7.72
N ALA A 567 -7.27 12.47 7.39
CA ALA A 567 -8.11 11.66 8.27
C ALA A 567 -7.86 10.17 8.13
N GLY A 568 -6.60 9.75 8.09
CA GLY A 568 -6.22 8.36 7.77
C GLY A 568 -6.89 7.30 8.62
N LYS A 569 -7.07 7.52 9.93
CA LYS A 569 -7.72 6.55 10.83
C LYS A 569 -9.21 6.36 10.52
N ASP A 570 -9.92 7.45 10.24
CA ASP A 570 -11.36 7.40 9.95
C ASP A 570 -11.61 6.73 8.61
N ILE A 571 -10.78 7.05 7.60
CA ILE A 571 -10.84 6.43 6.29
C ILE A 571 -10.52 4.94 6.37
N GLU A 572 -9.44 4.57 7.07
CA GLU A 572 -9.05 3.17 7.25
C GLU A 572 -10.16 2.36 7.94
N ALA A 573 -10.79 2.92 8.97
CA ALA A 573 -11.91 2.29 9.67
C ALA A 573 -13.15 2.14 8.77
N ALA A 574 -13.55 3.20 8.04
CA ALA A 574 -14.68 3.16 7.12
C ALA A 574 -14.46 2.17 5.97
N VAL A 575 -13.28 2.23 5.35
CA VAL A 575 -12.88 1.33 4.25
C VAL A 575 -12.81 -0.12 4.74
N GLN A 576 -12.28 -0.37 5.94
CA GLN A 576 -12.26 -1.71 6.53
C GLN A 576 -13.68 -2.24 6.74
N ARG A 577 -14.59 -1.42 7.27
CA ARG A 577 -15.97 -1.82 7.51
C ARG A 577 -16.72 -2.13 6.22
N LEU A 578 -16.56 -1.28 5.20
CA LEU A 578 -17.11 -1.52 3.86
C LEU A 578 -16.54 -2.81 3.26
N ALA A 579 -15.23 -3.00 3.27
CA ALA A 579 -14.59 -4.14 2.65
C ALA A 579 -15.01 -5.50 3.25
N GLN A 580 -15.40 -5.51 4.54
CA GLN A 580 -15.85 -6.72 5.20
C GLN A 580 -17.29 -7.11 4.84
N MET A 581 -18.17 -6.16 4.59
CA MET A 581 -19.62 -6.43 4.53
C MET A 581 -20.32 -5.86 3.28
N ALA A 582 -19.77 -4.88 2.57
CA ALA A 582 -20.48 -4.14 1.54
C ALA A 582 -20.88 -4.97 0.29
N ARG A 583 -20.16 -6.06 0.00
CA ARG A 583 -20.42 -6.92 -1.15
C ARG A 583 -21.87 -7.41 -1.23
N ALA A 584 -22.41 -7.91 -0.12
CA ALA A 584 -23.77 -8.42 -0.09
C ALA A 584 -24.82 -7.29 -0.16
N ALA A 585 -24.48 -6.10 0.32
CA ALA A 585 -25.32 -4.90 0.25
C ALA A 585 -25.25 -4.19 -1.12
N GLY A 586 -24.42 -4.66 -2.05
CA GLY A 586 -24.27 -4.08 -3.39
C GLY A 586 -23.53 -2.75 -3.40
N ILE A 587 -22.60 -2.55 -2.47
CA ILE A 587 -21.75 -1.36 -2.40
C ILE A 587 -20.31 -1.77 -2.71
N HIS A 588 -19.67 -1.09 -3.66
CA HIS A 588 -18.37 -1.43 -4.20
C HIS A 588 -17.45 -0.22 -4.16
N VAL A 589 -16.14 -0.43 -3.95
CA VAL A 589 -15.17 0.65 -3.85
C VAL A 589 -14.04 0.42 -4.85
N ILE A 590 -13.79 1.42 -5.70
CA ILE A 590 -12.59 1.54 -6.52
C ILE A 590 -11.73 2.61 -5.86
N MET A 591 -10.59 2.20 -5.33
CA MET A 591 -9.68 3.10 -4.60
C MET A 591 -8.38 3.22 -5.38
N ALA A 592 -8.07 4.44 -5.84
CA ALA A 592 -6.86 4.70 -6.60
C ALA A 592 -5.86 5.57 -5.84
N THR A 593 -4.56 5.44 -6.19
CA THR A 593 -3.49 6.28 -5.66
C THR A 593 -2.31 6.38 -6.61
N GLN A 594 -1.71 7.57 -6.66
CA GLN A 594 -0.42 7.80 -7.33
C GLN A 594 0.78 7.62 -6.39
N ARG A 595 0.53 7.44 -5.08
CA ARG A 595 1.57 7.29 -4.04
C ARG A 595 1.49 5.90 -3.40
N PRO A 596 2.13 4.89 -4.01
CA PRO A 596 2.08 3.50 -3.52
C PRO A 596 3.00 3.27 -2.31
N SER A 597 2.99 4.18 -1.33
CA SER A 597 3.77 4.04 -0.10
C SER A 597 3.04 3.17 0.94
N VAL A 598 3.80 2.65 1.91
CA VAL A 598 3.25 1.79 2.99
C VAL A 598 2.30 2.56 3.89
N ASP A 599 2.49 3.88 4.02
CA ASP A 599 1.63 4.76 4.82
C ASP A 599 0.25 4.96 4.19
N VAL A 600 0.15 4.84 2.86
CA VAL A 600 -1.10 4.94 2.09
C VAL A 600 -1.73 3.56 1.92
N ILE A 601 -0.95 2.58 1.45
CA ILE A 601 -1.39 1.20 1.24
C ILE A 601 -0.99 0.37 2.47
N THR A 602 -1.71 0.58 3.57
CA THR A 602 -1.45 -0.08 4.85
C THR A 602 -1.72 -1.59 4.80
N GLY A 603 -1.28 -2.31 5.84
CA GLY A 603 -1.58 -3.73 5.99
C GLY A 603 -3.08 -4.02 6.03
N THR A 604 -3.86 -3.15 6.69
CA THR A 604 -5.32 -3.22 6.78
C THR A 604 -5.99 -3.08 5.42
N ILE A 605 -5.56 -2.09 4.62
CA ILE A 605 -6.06 -1.89 3.25
C ILE A 605 -5.74 -3.12 2.40
N LYS A 606 -4.49 -3.61 2.45
CA LYS A 606 -4.07 -4.80 1.68
C LYS A 606 -4.85 -6.07 2.02
N ALA A 607 -5.21 -6.26 3.28
CA ALA A 607 -6.00 -7.41 3.72
C ALA A 607 -7.44 -7.37 3.20
N ASN A 608 -7.98 -6.18 3.03
CA ASN A 608 -9.37 -5.95 2.65
C ASN A 608 -9.59 -5.70 1.15
N PHE A 609 -8.51 -5.39 0.41
CA PHE A 609 -8.51 -5.25 -1.06
C PHE A 609 -7.67 -6.37 -1.69
N PRO A 610 -8.25 -7.56 -1.85
CA PRO A 610 -7.52 -8.70 -2.42
C PRO A 610 -7.26 -8.54 -3.92
N THR A 611 -8.11 -7.80 -4.63
CA THR A 611 -7.95 -7.51 -6.05
C THR A 611 -7.22 -6.19 -6.22
N ARG A 612 -6.12 -6.20 -6.98
CA ARG A 612 -5.25 -5.04 -7.14
C ARG A 612 -4.77 -4.89 -8.56
N ILE A 613 -4.62 -3.64 -8.96
CA ILE A 613 -4.02 -3.25 -10.23
C ILE A 613 -2.80 -2.37 -9.93
N SER A 614 -1.65 -2.75 -10.47
CA SER A 614 -0.47 -1.92 -10.49
C SER A 614 -0.19 -1.48 -11.92
N PHE A 615 -0.26 -0.20 -12.17
CA PHE A 615 0.35 0.44 -13.32
C PHE A 615 1.85 0.58 -13.09
N GLN A 616 2.56 1.20 -14.04
CA GLN A 616 3.99 1.46 -13.92
C GLN A 616 4.27 2.22 -12.61
N VAL A 617 5.28 1.77 -11.88
CA VAL A 617 5.79 2.37 -10.65
C VAL A 617 7.28 2.63 -10.74
N SER A 618 7.79 3.52 -9.88
CA SER A 618 9.19 3.96 -9.93
C SER A 618 10.18 2.94 -9.37
N SER A 619 9.73 2.07 -8.49
CA SER A 619 10.63 1.15 -7.77
C SER A 619 10.06 -0.24 -7.56
N LYS A 620 10.96 -1.22 -7.36
CA LYS A 620 10.61 -2.60 -6.94
C LYS A 620 9.91 -2.64 -5.57
N ILE A 621 10.15 -1.63 -4.72
CA ILE A 621 9.52 -1.50 -3.40
C ILE A 621 8.06 -1.14 -3.56
N ASP A 622 7.74 -0.19 -4.44
CA ASP A 622 6.36 0.23 -4.73
C ASP A 622 5.55 -0.92 -5.31
N SER A 623 6.12 -1.67 -6.27
CA SER A 623 5.48 -2.88 -6.81
C SER A 623 5.15 -3.89 -5.71
N ARG A 624 6.09 -4.16 -4.79
CA ARG A 624 5.85 -5.06 -3.65
C ARG A 624 4.83 -4.50 -2.68
N THR A 625 4.76 -3.19 -2.51
CA THR A 625 3.74 -2.56 -1.66
C THR A 625 2.35 -2.79 -2.22
N ILE A 626 2.16 -2.73 -3.52
CA ILE A 626 0.86 -2.94 -4.17
C ILE A 626 0.55 -4.43 -4.30
N LEU A 627 1.41 -5.18 -4.99
CA LEU A 627 1.15 -6.55 -5.43
C LEU A 627 1.71 -7.63 -4.50
N GLY A 628 2.66 -7.29 -3.61
CA GLY A 628 3.44 -8.27 -2.86
C GLY A 628 4.65 -8.80 -3.63
N GLU A 629 4.72 -8.57 -4.94
CA GLU A 629 5.79 -9.02 -5.84
C GLU A 629 6.36 -7.85 -6.66
N GLN A 630 7.56 -8.03 -7.21
CA GLN A 630 8.17 -7.11 -8.15
C GLN A 630 7.60 -7.29 -9.56
N GLY A 631 7.75 -6.29 -10.43
CA GLY A 631 7.35 -6.33 -11.85
C GLY A 631 6.59 -5.10 -12.31
N GLY A 632 5.96 -4.34 -11.40
CA GLY A 632 5.31 -3.07 -11.74
C GLY A 632 6.29 -2.01 -12.23
N GLU A 633 7.55 -2.07 -11.78
CA GLU A 633 8.63 -1.20 -12.26
C GLU A 633 9.10 -1.52 -13.69
N GLN A 634 8.76 -2.70 -14.19
CA GLN A 634 9.13 -3.17 -15.53
C GLN A 634 8.06 -2.88 -16.59
N LEU A 635 6.95 -2.29 -16.20
CA LEU A 635 5.86 -1.91 -17.08
C LEU A 635 6.23 -0.72 -17.97
N LEU A 636 5.56 -0.61 -19.10
CA LEU A 636 5.89 0.35 -20.16
C LEU A 636 5.16 1.70 -20.00
N GLY A 637 4.23 1.80 -19.04
CA GLY A 637 3.34 2.96 -18.90
C GLY A 637 2.20 2.99 -19.92
N LYS A 638 1.48 4.11 -20.01
CA LYS A 638 0.39 4.34 -20.96
C LYS A 638 -0.67 3.22 -20.97
N GLY A 639 -1.11 2.78 -19.77
CA GLY A 639 -2.14 1.76 -19.63
C GLY A 639 -1.62 0.33 -19.45
N ASP A 640 -0.31 0.09 -19.55
CA ASP A 640 0.28 -1.21 -19.24
C ASP A 640 0.23 -1.48 -17.75
N MET A 641 -0.39 -2.58 -17.34
CA MET A 641 -0.68 -2.87 -15.93
C MET A 641 -0.55 -4.35 -15.58
N LEU A 642 -0.31 -4.60 -14.29
CA LEU A 642 -0.39 -5.92 -13.68
C LEU A 642 -1.66 -6.02 -12.85
N PHE A 643 -2.50 -6.96 -13.20
CA PHE A 643 -3.73 -7.28 -12.49
C PHE A 643 -3.52 -8.50 -11.60
N MET A 644 -3.77 -8.33 -10.31
CA MET A 644 -3.76 -9.40 -9.32
C MET A 644 -5.19 -9.72 -8.92
N GLU A 645 -5.66 -10.88 -9.29
CA GLU A 645 -6.95 -11.41 -8.87
C GLU A 645 -6.87 -11.92 -7.42
N GLY A 646 -8.00 -11.92 -6.69
CA GLY A 646 -8.05 -12.45 -5.33
C GLY A 646 -7.53 -13.89 -5.27
N GLY A 647 -6.35 -14.09 -4.70
CA GLY A 647 -5.64 -15.37 -4.69
C GLY A 647 -4.17 -15.27 -5.14
N GLY A 648 -3.70 -14.07 -5.49
CA GLY A 648 -2.27 -13.79 -5.72
C GLY A 648 -1.78 -14.07 -7.14
N ARG A 649 -2.61 -14.52 -8.06
CA ARG A 649 -2.21 -14.69 -9.46
C ARG A 649 -2.12 -13.36 -10.17
N ILE A 650 -0.96 -13.05 -10.74
CA ILE A 650 -0.69 -11.80 -11.46
C ILE A 650 -0.76 -12.05 -12.96
N THR A 651 -1.56 -11.25 -13.66
CA THR A 651 -1.70 -11.26 -15.13
C THR A 651 -1.38 -9.88 -15.67
N ARG A 652 -0.61 -9.78 -16.75
CA ARG A 652 -0.37 -8.51 -17.45
C ARG A 652 -1.54 -8.22 -18.38
N ILE A 653 -2.03 -6.99 -18.31
CA ILE A 653 -3.15 -6.49 -19.11
C ILE A 653 -2.75 -5.13 -19.68
N HIS A 654 -3.14 -4.87 -20.90
CA HIS A 654 -3.00 -3.57 -21.55
C HIS A 654 -4.34 -2.86 -21.47
N GLY A 655 -4.43 -1.85 -20.59
CA GLY A 655 -5.65 -1.09 -20.28
C GLY A 655 -6.17 -0.34 -21.50
N PRO A 656 -7.49 -0.15 -21.59
CA PRO A 656 -8.09 0.55 -22.70
C PRO A 656 -7.81 2.05 -22.60
N PHE A 657 -7.53 2.66 -23.74
CA PHE A 657 -7.42 4.10 -23.88
C PHE A 657 -8.79 4.68 -24.21
N VAL A 658 -9.09 5.79 -23.60
CA VAL A 658 -10.21 6.68 -23.88
C VAL A 658 -9.70 8.11 -23.80
N SER A 659 -10.03 8.95 -24.76
CA SER A 659 -9.63 10.36 -24.74
C SER A 659 -10.56 11.23 -23.89
N ASP A 660 -10.11 12.40 -23.49
CA ASP A 660 -10.92 13.32 -22.71
C ASP A 660 -12.16 13.79 -23.49
N GLU A 661 -12.04 13.98 -24.83
CA GLU A 661 -13.15 14.34 -25.70
C GLU A 661 -14.22 13.24 -25.77
N GLU A 662 -13.82 11.97 -25.74
CA GLU A 662 -14.75 10.84 -25.69
C GLU A 662 -15.51 10.82 -24.36
N VAL A 663 -14.80 11.03 -23.24
CA VAL A 663 -15.41 11.14 -21.91
C VAL A 663 -16.42 12.26 -21.86
N GLU A 664 -16.04 13.48 -22.32
CA GLU A 664 -16.95 14.63 -22.39
C GLU A 664 -18.18 14.36 -23.27
N SER A 665 -18.01 13.68 -24.39
CA SER A 665 -19.10 13.35 -25.31
C SER A 665 -20.14 12.44 -24.65
N VAL A 666 -19.68 11.43 -23.93
CA VAL A 666 -20.55 10.51 -23.16
C VAL A 666 -21.22 11.25 -22.01
N VAL A 667 -20.48 12.04 -21.24
CA VAL A 667 -21.01 12.81 -20.12
C VAL A 667 -22.09 13.79 -20.59
N ASN A 668 -21.84 14.53 -21.68
CA ASN A 668 -22.80 15.45 -22.24
C ASN A 668 -24.09 14.76 -22.71
N PHE A 669 -23.96 13.57 -23.31
CA PHE A 669 -25.10 12.73 -23.65
C PHE A 669 -25.93 12.33 -22.42
N LEU A 670 -25.28 11.97 -21.30
CA LEU A 670 -25.95 11.58 -20.07
C LEU A 670 -26.65 12.76 -19.39
N LYS A 671 -26.01 13.93 -19.34
CA LYS A 671 -26.58 15.17 -18.77
C LYS A 671 -27.84 15.66 -19.51
N GLN A 672 -27.97 15.37 -20.81
CA GLN A 672 -29.15 15.73 -21.59
C GLN A 672 -30.39 14.88 -21.25
N GLN A 673 -30.23 13.77 -20.53
CA GLN A 673 -31.34 12.86 -20.21
C GLN A 673 -32.02 13.14 -18.88
N GLY A 674 -31.40 13.92 -18.02
CA GLY A 674 -31.98 14.32 -16.70
C GLY A 674 -30.95 14.89 -15.76
N ASP A 675 -31.43 15.61 -14.77
CA ASP A 675 -30.62 16.14 -13.70
C ASP A 675 -30.37 15.08 -12.62
N PRO A 676 -29.25 15.14 -11.90
CA PRO A 676 -28.97 14.23 -10.79
C PRO A 676 -29.92 14.46 -9.61
N GLU A 677 -30.41 13.40 -9.03
CA GLU A 677 -31.11 13.42 -7.73
C GLU A 677 -30.06 13.23 -6.64
N TYR A 678 -29.57 14.35 -6.09
CA TYR A 678 -28.60 14.30 -5.01
C TYR A 678 -29.24 13.95 -3.67
N ASP A 679 -28.50 13.18 -2.87
CA ASP A 679 -28.82 12.88 -1.48
C ASP A 679 -27.89 13.73 -0.58
N ASP A 680 -28.45 14.80 -0.01
CA ASP A 680 -27.70 15.72 0.85
C ASP A 680 -27.12 15.03 2.10
N GLU A 681 -27.71 13.91 2.53
CA GLU A 681 -27.23 13.14 3.69
C GLU A 681 -25.84 12.52 3.48
N VAL A 682 -25.39 12.41 2.22
CA VAL A 682 -24.07 11.85 1.87
C VAL A 682 -22.92 12.71 2.40
N ILE A 683 -23.10 14.03 2.43
CA ILE A 683 -22.06 15.01 2.80
C ILE A 683 -22.36 15.80 4.07
N ILE A 684 -23.50 15.55 4.71
CA ILE A 684 -23.88 16.21 5.98
C ILE A 684 -23.40 15.35 7.16
N GLU A 685 -22.73 15.99 8.09
CA GLU A 685 -22.34 15.37 9.36
C GLU A 685 -23.58 15.22 10.24
N ARG A 686 -24.13 14.02 10.34
CA ARG A 686 -24.99 13.69 11.47
C ARG A 686 -24.10 13.48 12.68
N GLU A 687 -24.25 14.29 13.75
CA GLU A 687 -23.63 14.01 15.04
C GLU A 687 -23.92 12.53 15.38
N GLU A 688 -22.86 11.71 15.39
CA GLU A 688 -22.96 10.34 15.89
C GLU A 688 -23.33 10.42 17.35
N THR A 689 -24.63 10.34 17.63
CA THR A 689 -25.08 9.91 18.93
C THR A 689 -24.52 8.50 19.10
N SER A 690 -23.42 8.40 19.85
CA SER A 690 -22.80 7.15 20.24
C SER A 690 -23.86 6.26 20.90
N THR A 691 -24.51 5.44 20.09
CA THR A 691 -25.37 4.34 20.54
C THR A 691 -24.48 3.24 21.10
N SER A 692 -24.02 3.45 22.34
CA SER A 692 -23.78 2.31 23.21
C SER A 692 -25.15 1.69 23.50
N THR A 693 -25.34 0.47 23.00
CA THR A 693 -26.39 -0.46 23.31
C THR A 693 -26.94 -0.27 24.73
N ASN A 694 -28.12 0.32 24.81
CA ASN A 694 -29.17 -0.08 25.73
C ASN A 694 -30.45 0.70 25.38
N ASP A 695 -31.45 -0.04 24.86
CA ASP A 695 -32.82 0.41 24.75
C ASP A 695 -33.30 1.03 26.06
N TYR A 696 -33.56 2.32 26.03
CA TYR A 696 -34.67 2.95 26.77
C TYR A 696 -34.96 4.31 26.14
N LYS A 697 -36.16 4.42 25.56
CA LYS A 697 -36.99 5.58 25.23
C LYS A 697 -36.33 6.96 25.12
N SER A 698 -36.52 7.55 23.95
CA SER A 698 -36.46 8.97 23.65
C SER A 698 -37.22 9.79 24.71
N ASN A 699 -36.49 10.40 25.65
CA ASN A 699 -36.99 11.58 26.34
C ASN A 699 -36.24 12.78 25.79
N SER A 700 -36.95 13.80 25.38
CA SER A 700 -36.48 15.07 24.88
C SER A 700 -35.43 15.67 25.84
N GLY A 701 -34.49 16.47 25.31
CA GLY A 701 -33.47 17.12 26.14
C GLY A 701 -34.04 17.94 27.31
N ASP A 702 -35.28 18.36 27.24
CA ASP A 702 -35.98 19.08 28.28
C ASP A 702 -36.33 18.20 29.50
N ASP A 703 -36.70 16.93 29.32
CA ASP A 703 -37.02 16.02 30.45
C ASP A 703 -35.79 15.73 31.34
N LEU A 704 -34.58 15.62 30.76
CA LEU A 704 -33.38 15.41 31.55
C LEU A 704 -32.93 16.68 32.29
N TYR A 705 -33.21 17.83 31.73
CA TYR A 705 -32.95 19.11 32.37
C TYR A 705 -33.87 19.29 33.57
N ASP A 706 -35.16 19.05 33.41
CA ASP A 706 -36.16 19.15 34.47
C ASP A 706 -35.87 18.16 35.62
N GLN A 707 -35.49 16.92 35.31
CA GLN A 707 -35.02 15.96 36.32
C GLN A 707 -33.76 16.45 37.06
N ALA A 708 -32.85 17.08 36.38
CA ALA A 708 -31.62 17.64 36.98
C ALA A 708 -31.98 18.83 37.89
N VAL A 709 -32.89 19.72 37.48
CA VAL A 709 -33.39 20.86 38.29
C VAL A 709 -34.08 20.35 39.54
N ALA A 710 -35.01 19.38 39.42
CA ALA A 710 -35.69 18.78 40.55
C ALA A 710 -34.73 18.10 41.54
N LEU A 711 -33.71 17.41 41.03
CA LEU A 711 -32.71 16.77 41.85
C LEU A 711 -31.84 17.80 42.63
N VAL A 712 -31.41 18.88 41.95
CA VAL A 712 -30.62 19.95 42.55
C VAL A 712 -31.42 20.74 43.58
N ALA A 713 -32.70 21.01 43.31
CA ALA A 713 -33.61 21.66 44.26
C ALA A 713 -33.82 20.82 45.55
N ARG A 714 -34.05 19.50 45.40
CA ARG A 714 -34.29 18.58 46.50
C ARG A 714 -33.03 18.38 47.38
N GLU A 715 -31.88 18.13 46.76
CA GLU A 715 -30.67 17.76 47.50
C GLU A 715 -29.78 18.97 47.87
N ARG A 716 -30.17 20.19 47.43
CA ARG A 716 -29.43 21.44 47.66
C ARG A 716 -27.94 21.36 47.32
N LYS A 717 -27.59 20.54 46.29
CA LYS A 717 -26.21 20.34 45.82
C LYS A 717 -26.13 20.54 44.31
N ALA A 718 -25.36 21.56 43.89
CA ALA A 718 -25.14 21.93 42.50
C ALA A 718 -23.69 21.67 42.10
N SER A 719 -23.34 20.45 41.66
CA SER A 719 -22.06 20.15 41.09
C SER A 719 -22.15 19.20 39.89
N THR A 720 -21.30 19.39 38.89
CA THR A 720 -21.25 18.55 37.68
C THR A 720 -21.09 17.05 38.01
N SER A 721 -20.22 16.72 38.97
CA SER A 721 -20.00 15.34 39.41
C SER A 721 -21.23 14.75 40.19
N PHE A 722 -22.05 15.60 40.81
CA PHE A 722 -23.27 15.17 41.48
C PHE A 722 -24.34 14.79 40.47
N ILE A 723 -24.59 15.65 39.47
CA ILE A 723 -25.57 15.39 38.39
C ILE A 723 -25.14 14.17 37.58
N GLN A 724 -23.84 14.10 37.21
CA GLN A 724 -23.26 12.96 36.48
C GLN A 724 -23.57 11.62 37.17
N ARG A 725 -23.36 11.52 38.49
CA ARG A 725 -23.58 10.28 39.24
C ARG A 725 -25.03 9.91 39.40
N HIS A 726 -25.89 10.90 39.67
CA HIS A 726 -27.33 10.62 39.93
C HIS A 726 -28.12 10.34 38.66
N LEU A 727 -27.87 11.09 37.59
CA LEU A 727 -28.54 10.89 36.29
C LEU A 727 -27.81 9.90 35.36
N LYS A 728 -26.63 9.39 35.78
CA LYS A 728 -25.78 8.44 35.01
C LYS A 728 -25.47 8.94 33.60
N ILE A 729 -25.18 10.22 33.44
CA ILE A 729 -24.87 10.90 32.16
C ILE A 729 -23.36 11.19 32.06
N GLY A 730 -22.89 11.44 30.83
CA GLY A 730 -21.48 11.84 30.59
C GLY A 730 -21.14 13.22 31.18
N TYR A 731 -19.85 13.44 31.52
CA TYR A 731 -19.37 14.68 32.12
C TYR A 731 -19.75 15.94 31.32
N ASN A 732 -19.58 15.91 30.00
CA ASN A 732 -19.89 17.05 29.13
C ASN A 732 -21.38 17.43 29.20
N ARG A 733 -22.26 16.43 29.17
CA ARG A 733 -23.73 16.67 29.27
C ARG A 733 -24.12 17.20 30.63
N ALA A 734 -23.50 16.71 31.72
CA ALA A 734 -23.70 17.23 33.05
C ALA A 734 -23.20 18.67 33.23
N ALA A 735 -22.10 19.02 32.57
CA ALA A 735 -21.53 20.36 32.52
C ALA A 735 -22.48 21.33 31.80
N THR A 736 -22.95 20.95 30.60
CA THR A 736 -23.92 21.76 29.83
C THR A 736 -25.24 21.99 30.61
N ILE A 737 -25.76 20.97 31.31
CA ILE A 737 -26.95 21.11 32.14
C ILE A 737 -26.70 22.11 33.28
N ILE A 738 -25.57 22.08 33.95
CA ILE A 738 -25.26 23.03 35.03
C ILE A 738 -25.07 24.45 34.48
N GLU A 739 -24.41 24.62 33.32
CA GLU A 739 -24.26 25.91 32.67
C GLU A 739 -25.61 26.50 32.26
N LYS A 740 -26.52 25.67 31.76
CA LYS A 740 -27.91 26.09 31.48
C LYS A 740 -28.63 26.51 32.76
N MET A 741 -28.47 25.76 33.87
CA MET A 741 -29.03 26.13 35.20
C MET A 741 -28.43 27.44 35.73
N GLU A 742 -27.17 27.74 35.49
CA GLU A 742 -26.54 28.98 35.86
C GLU A 742 -27.07 30.15 35.04
N THR A 743 -27.29 29.95 33.73
CA THR A 743 -27.86 30.95 32.84
C THR A 743 -29.32 31.27 33.16
N GLU A 744 -30.12 30.28 33.54
CA GLU A 744 -31.52 30.41 33.91
C GLU A 744 -31.74 30.83 35.38
N GLY A 745 -30.65 31.01 36.14
CA GLY A 745 -30.72 31.49 37.52
C GLY A 745 -31.14 30.46 38.54
N VAL A 746 -31.13 29.18 38.21
CA VAL A 746 -31.44 28.04 39.10
C VAL A 746 -30.31 27.86 40.14
N VAL A 747 -29.08 28.12 39.73
CA VAL A 747 -27.89 28.03 40.57
C VAL A 747 -27.01 29.28 40.37
N SER A 748 -26.25 29.65 41.44
CA SER A 748 -25.32 30.78 41.35
C SER A 748 -24.10 30.47 40.47
N SER A 749 -23.39 31.50 40.04
CA SER A 749 -22.04 31.34 39.46
C SER A 749 -21.10 30.68 40.44
N SER A 750 -20.11 29.95 39.92
CA SER A 750 -19.13 29.24 40.75
C SER A 750 -18.28 30.24 41.53
N ASN A 751 -18.16 30.06 42.86
CA ASN A 751 -17.24 30.84 43.69
C ASN A 751 -15.77 30.39 43.47
N HIS A 752 -14.79 31.09 44.08
CA HIS A 752 -13.37 30.81 43.96
C HIS A 752 -12.92 29.37 44.35
N VAL A 753 -13.84 28.60 45.00
CA VAL A 753 -13.64 27.20 45.40
C VAL A 753 -14.41 26.23 44.52
N GLY A 754 -15.07 26.70 43.47
CA GLY A 754 -15.85 25.87 42.52
C GLY A 754 -17.19 25.40 43.07
N LYS A 755 -17.72 25.98 44.18
CA LYS A 755 -19.03 25.67 44.71
C LYS A 755 -20.08 26.65 44.13
N ARG A 756 -21.25 26.13 43.80
CA ARG A 756 -22.47 26.85 43.38
C ARG A 756 -23.55 26.73 44.43
N GLU A 757 -24.30 27.78 44.65
CA GLU A 757 -25.47 27.80 45.57
C GLU A 757 -26.75 27.62 44.78
N VAL A 758 -27.70 26.90 45.34
CA VAL A 758 -29.03 26.66 44.71
C VAL A 758 -29.94 27.82 45.09
N LEU A 759 -30.42 28.54 44.06
CA LEU A 759 -31.20 29.78 44.23
C LEU A 759 -32.73 29.54 44.24
N ILE A 760 -33.22 28.36 43.83
CA ILE A 760 -34.62 28.03 43.79
C ILE A 760 -35.04 27.29 45.07
N ASP A 761 -36.33 27.53 45.52
CA ASP A 761 -36.94 26.83 46.63
C ASP A 761 -37.55 25.49 46.19
N ASP A 762 -37.63 24.54 47.13
CA ASP A 762 -38.25 23.23 46.88
C ASP A 762 -39.77 23.38 46.81
N HIS A 763 -40.33 23.24 45.60
CA HIS A 763 -41.78 23.26 45.38
C HIS A 763 -42.42 21.87 45.38
N SER A 764 -41.79 20.90 46.04
CA SER A 764 -42.39 19.57 46.26
C SER A 764 -43.27 19.62 47.53
N GLY A 765 -44.46 20.19 47.37
CA GLY A 765 -45.56 20.13 48.34
C GLY A 765 -46.77 19.47 47.70
#